data_765bfa19461a8207927c1b5efe876a4b
#
_entry.id   765bfa19461a8207927c1b5efe876a4b
#
_cell.length_a   1.000
_cell.length_b   1.000
_cell.length_c   1.000
_cell.angle_alpha   90.00
_cell.angle_beta   90.00
_cell.angle_gamma   90.00
#
_symmetry.space_group_name_H-M   'P 1'
#
loop_
_entity.id
_entity.type
_entity.pdbx_description
1 polymer ?
#
loop_
_entity_poly.entity_id
_entity_poly.type
_entity_poly.pdbx_seq_one_letter_code
_entity_poly.pdbx_strand_id
1 'polypeptide(L)'
;MTMNGRKRYSIFKLLVFIGMICSFCQCSVIKNLSNSQQLLVKHKISTDEKKVDKNEMLNYVKPKPNRRFLGFYTRLYFYYAFENSEGKFGSWMRDIVGEQPALYDELSIKKNEEQLRLFMNEQGYYNAQVSSHVKFRGRHNKKVTAYYDIVSGDLFTINAVSYQIQDSSIARILDRTQNSAKIKTGKPFAIGLLQEEQERIVSICNNFGYYAFNKDNVAFAADTTHGPDSVSLVIMVKKTGENSLKRHRVNQVKIDQNYKPKANQPPRRHNEQEEQPREIPRATFVKDETLRQANFIDTGRLYSKFRVERTQRIMSSYPLFTFVNVEFTESKEQTDKDTVNLDCAINITPAQRQSINIDVEGTNTSGDWGAELNTSYINRNLFHGAEYFNLKLKLAGEYNNVLKTENENIKWFNSLEYGVSADFTTPKFLLPFVREKYNKRFRAKTNCHAEYNFLQTPDYTRPTTELNFGYIWYGKRFFTYNLNPIDFSYIRYYDISERFNNFINSKNYYKYSFEDYMLYCNNFSVTYYNKRRYETRDYQYVRLAAETSGNLMYLYCKATGKERNENGKYETFNLPFAQYIKGEADFRYYNVLSTKTMFVYRVFGGISIPYLNSDGLGIPSLKKFYAGGANSMRAWESRSLGLGSNIDTTNSFKYYLGDIKLEFNVESRFHLIGFVDGAVFVDVGNIWSFGDDELNGAEFHLRNFYKDLAVGTGFGLRFDFSFLILRCDLGTKVREAFPIENTNSHIIWGNRKLTADDFNLNIGIGYPF
;
A
#
# COMPACT_ATOMS: atom_id res chain seq x y z
N MET A 1 33.68 7.09 -31.03
CA MET A 1 33.75 5.63 -30.83
C MET A 1 34.78 5.18 -29.79
N THR A 2 35.01 5.85 -28.66
CA THR A 2 36.05 5.47 -27.66
C THR A 2 35.69 5.77 -26.20
N MET A 3 34.45 6.12 -25.86
CA MET A 3 34.07 6.39 -24.44
C MET A 3 33.37 5.25 -23.72
N ASN A 4 32.84 4.22 -24.39
CA ASN A 4 32.10 3.12 -23.76
C ASN A 4 32.95 1.99 -23.16
N GLY A 5 34.22 1.85 -23.53
CA GLY A 5 35.11 0.81 -22.99
C GLY A 5 35.55 1.06 -21.55
N ARG A 6 35.81 2.31 -21.16
CA ARG A 6 36.30 2.66 -19.81
C ARG A 6 35.25 2.48 -18.70
N LYS A 7 33.98 2.76 -18.94
CA LYS A 7 32.89 2.55 -17.93
C LYS A 7 32.61 1.06 -17.66
N ARG A 8 32.62 0.20 -18.67
CA ARG A 8 32.50 -1.26 -18.50
C ARG A 8 33.65 -1.87 -17.71
N TYR A 9 34.91 -1.40 -17.96
CA TYR A 9 36.08 -1.84 -17.20
C TYR A 9 36.03 -1.40 -15.73
N SER A 10 35.44 -0.25 -15.43
CA SER A 10 35.31 0.27 -14.07
C SER A 10 34.27 -0.53 -13.25
N ILE A 11 33.12 -0.86 -13.84
CA ILE A 11 32.06 -1.67 -13.17
C ILE A 11 32.54 -3.11 -12.97
N PHE A 12 33.18 -3.70 -13.96
CA PHE A 12 33.77 -5.04 -13.82
C PHE A 12 34.88 -5.08 -12.76
N LYS A 13 35.78 -4.06 -12.72
CA LYS A 13 36.77 -3.92 -11.64
C LYS A 13 36.11 -3.74 -10.27
N LEU A 14 35.03 -2.97 -10.17
CA LEU A 14 34.29 -2.81 -8.93
C LEU A 14 33.64 -4.13 -8.47
N LEU A 15 33.03 -4.89 -9.38
CA LEU A 15 32.48 -6.21 -9.09
C LEU A 15 33.53 -7.24 -8.71
N VAL A 16 34.68 -7.21 -9.39
CA VAL A 16 35.84 -8.07 -9.05
C VAL A 16 36.46 -7.65 -7.72
N PHE A 17 36.51 -6.35 -7.42
CA PHE A 17 37.02 -5.82 -6.15
C PHE A 17 36.08 -6.17 -4.99
N ILE A 18 34.74 -6.06 -5.18
CA ILE A 18 33.74 -6.53 -4.23
C ILE A 18 33.83 -8.05 -4.04
N GLY A 19 33.99 -8.82 -5.12
CA GLY A 19 34.16 -10.27 -5.06
C GLY A 19 35.46 -10.66 -4.32
N MET A 20 36.54 -9.90 -4.50
CA MET A 20 37.83 -10.10 -3.82
C MET A 20 37.72 -9.79 -2.31
N ILE A 21 37.08 -8.66 -1.93
CA ILE A 21 36.79 -8.32 -0.52
C ILE A 21 35.95 -9.41 0.13
N CYS A 22 34.94 -9.92 -0.57
CA CYS A 22 34.10 -11.01 -0.09
C CYS A 22 34.87 -12.32 0.13
N SER A 23 35.87 -12.63 -0.70
CA SER A 23 36.68 -13.84 -0.58
C SER A 23 37.59 -13.81 0.65
N PHE A 24 38.10 -12.66 1.05
CA PHE A 24 38.95 -12.52 2.25
C PHE A 24 38.14 -12.63 3.56
N CYS A 25 36.84 -12.32 3.55
CA CYS A 25 35.99 -12.36 4.76
C CYS A 25 35.70 -13.79 5.29
N GLN A 26 35.82 -14.85 4.48
CA GLN A 26 35.41 -16.19 4.92
C GLN A 26 36.43 -16.88 5.86
N CYS A 27 37.74 -16.63 5.70
CA CYS A 27 38.76 -17.34 6.46
C CYS A 27 39.03 -16.74 7.85
N SER A 28 38.70 -15.48 8.10
CA SER A 28 39.07 -14.81 9.34
C SER A 28 38.07 -14.98 10.47
N VAL A 29 36.75 -15.01 10.17
CA VAL A 29 35.68 -14.97 11.17
C VAL A 29 35.65 -16.22 12.08
N ILE A 30 35.93 -17.40 11.54
CA ILE A 30 35.94 -18.67 12.30
C ILE A 30 37.22 -18.82 13.13
N LYS A 31 38.30 -18.12 12.75
CA LYS A 31 39.54 -18.13 13.51
C LYS A 31 39.43 -17.38 14.84
N ASN A 32 38.52 -16.44 14.93
CA ASN A 32 38.33 -15.62 16.14
C ASN A 32 37.54 -16.36 17.25
N LEU A 33 36.91 -17.53 16.93
CA LEU A 33 36.29 -18.38 17.92
C LEU A 33 37.32 -19.08 18.80
N SER A 34 37.11 -19.07 20.13
CA SER A 34 37.95 -19.85 21.08
C SER A 34 37.92 -21.36 20.76
N ASN A 35 38.86 -22.13 21.27
CA ASN A 35 38.96 -23.55 20.93
C ASN A 35 37.75 -24.35 21.45
N SER A 36 37.08 -23.88 22.49
CA SER A 36 35.86 -24.48 23.07
C SER A 36 34.56 -24.02 22.42
N GLN A 37 34.59 -22.97 21.59
CA GLN A 37 33.39 -22.40 21.01
C GLN A 37 33.12 -22.96 19.58
N GLN A 38 31.85 -23.21 19.30
CA GLN A 38 31.39 -23.74 18.02
C GLN A 38 30.26 -22.86 17.48
N LEU A 39 30.36 -22.47 16.22
CA LEU A 39 29.37 -21.62 15.56
C LEU A 39 28.20 -22.47 15.07
N LEU A 40 27.00 -22.11 15.47
CA LEU A 40 25.76 -22.69 14.96
C LEU A 40 25.46 -22.11 13.58
N VAL A 41 25.54 -22.97 12.57
CA VAL A 41 25.45 -22.57 11.15
C VAL A 41 24.02 -22.65 10.62
N LYS A 42 23.25 -23.66 11.06
CA LYS A 42 21.91 -23.93 10.55
C LYS A 42 21.11 -24.83 11.49
N HIS A 43 19.81 -24.56 11.60
CA HIS A 43 18.81 -25.52 12.04
C HIS A 43 18.17 -26.18 10.83
N LYS A 44 17.94 -27.48 10.90
CA LYS A 44 17.17 -28.25 9.89
C LYS A 44 16.09 -29.03 10.60
N ILE A 45 14.85 -28.89 10.14
CA ILE A 45 13.69 -29.59 10.66
C ILE A 45 13.21 -30.57 9.59
N SER A 46 13.08 -31.84 9.98
CA SER A 46 12.47 -32.91 9.23
C SER A 46 11.16 -33.28 9.92
N THR A 47 10.08 -33.42 9.19
CA THR A 47 8.79 -33.87 9.69
C THR A 47 8.14 -34.73 8.63
N ASP A 48 7.42 -35.76 9.07
CA ASP A 48 6.58 -36.64 8.27
C ASP A 48 5.29 -35.93 7.80
N GLU A 49 4.81 -34.89 8.54
CA GLU A 49 3.60 -34.15 8.18
C GLU A 49 3.91 -32.98 7.24
N LYS A 50 3.27 -33.02 6.06
CA LYS A 50 3.47 -32.00 4.99
C LYS A 50 2.65 -30.73 5.21
N LYS A 51 1.58 -30.78 6.01
CA LYS A 51 0.68 -29.63 6.22
C LYS A 51 1.24 -28.62 7.20
N VAL A 52 2.24 -28.98 7.99
CA VAL A 52 2.85 -28.09 8.98
C VAL A 52 4.00 -27.31 8.36
N ASP A 53 3.99 -25.97 8.47
CA ASP A 53 5.01 -25.12 7.89
C ASP A 53 6.34 -25.18 8.68
N LYS A 54 7.35 -25.77 8.04
CA LYS A 54 8.73 -25.84 8.59
C LYS A 54 9.35 -24.48 8.84
N ASN A 55 8.96 -23.45 8.09
CA ASN A 55 9.49 -22.10 8.29
C ASN A 55 8.89 -21.48 9.55
N GLU A 56 7.65 -21.77 9.87
CA GLU A 56 7.02 -21.34 11.09
C GLU A 56 7.71 -22.01 12.31
N MET A 57 7.96 -23.31 12.26
CA MET A 57 8.72 -24.04 13.28
C MET A 57 10.10 -23.44 13.54
N LEU A 58 10.81 -22.95 12.49
CA LEU A 58 12.11 -22.31 12.63
C LEU A 58 12.05 -21.02 13.45
N ASN A 59 10.88 -20.42 13.67
CA ASN A 59 10.75 -19.24 14.53
C ASN A 59 10.85 -19.59 16.01
N TYR A 60 10.54 -20.80 16.38
CA TYR A 60 10.54 -21.29 17.77
C TYR A 60 11.92 -21.78 18.23
N VAL A 61 12.86 -22.06 17.32
CA VAL A 61 14.21 -22.52 17.68
C VAL A 61 15.17 -21.37 17.89
N LYS A 62 16.01 -21.47 18.94
CA LYS A 62 17.02 -20.49 19.34
C LYS A 62 18.35 -21.20 19.67
N PRO A 63 19.52 -20.51 19.58
CA PRO A 63 19.70 -19.18 18.95
C PRO A 63 19.53 -19.25 17.45
N LYS A 64 19.13 -18.13 16.80
CA LYS A 64 19.04 -18.07 15.35
C LYS A 64 20.46 -18.03 14.75
N PRO A 65 20.77 -18.85 13.74
CA PRO A 65 22.06 -18.81 13.08
C PRO A 65 22.38 -17.44 12.50
N ASN A 66 23.65 -17.05 12.52
CA ASN A 66 24.09 -15.78 11.95
C ASN A 66 23.72 -15.65 10.48
N ARG A 67 23.26 -14.46 10.09
CA ARG A 67 22.83 -14.17 8.73
C ARG A 67 24.04 -14.15 7.78
N ARG A 68 23.80 -14.67 6.56
CA ARG A 68 24.80 -14.64 5.48
C ARG A 68 24.36 -13.70 4.39
N PHE A 69 25.28 -12.89 3.87
CA PHE A 69 25.08 -12.07 2.68
C PHE A 69 25.93 -12.63 1.55
N LEU A 70 25.34 -13.02 0.43
CA LEU A 70 26.00 -13.70 -0.70
C LEU A 70 26.85 -14.91 -0.26
N GLY A 71 26.40 -15.66 0.76
CA GLY A 71 27.14 -16.79 1.31
C GLY A 71 28.14 -16.47 2.42
N PHE A 72 28.44 -15.19 2.67
CA PHE A 72 29.44 -14.70 3.63
C PHE A 72 28.82 -14.19 4.93
N TYR A 73 29.52 -14.34 6.05
CA TYR A 73 29.11 -13.82 7.36
C TYR A 73 29.57 -12.37 7.55
N THR A 74 29.08 -11.45 6.69
CA THR A 74 29.50 -10.05 6.69
C THR A 74 29.23 -9.34 8.01
N ARG A 75 28.03 -9.57 8.62
CA ARG A 75 27.67 -8.95 9.91
C ARG A 75 28.51 -9.48 11.07
N LEU A 76 28.82 -10.75 11.06
CA LEU A 76 29.73 -11.37 12.06
C LEU A 76 31.15 -10.87 11.90
N TYR A 77 31.60 -10.56 10.65
CA TYR A 77 32.89 -9.92 10.39
C TYR A 77 32.96 -8.52 11.00
N PHE A 78 31.92 -7.70 10.83
CA PHE A 78 31.85 -6.37 11.46
C PHE A 78 31.86 -6.45 12.98
N TYR A 79 31.17 -7.41 13.57
CA TYR A 79 31.20 -7.63 15.03
C TYR A 79 32.65 -7.82 15.52
N TYR A 80 33.39 -8.75 14.94
CA TYR A 80 34.77 -9.02 15.36
C TYR A 80 35.76 -7.91 14.97
N ALA A 81 35.56 -7.24 13.84
CA ALA A 81 36.41 -6.14 13.42
C ALA A 81 36.36 -4.93 14.36
N PHE A 82 35.24 -4.75 15.05
CA PHE A 82 35.03 -3.65 15.99
C PHE A 82 34.84 -4.12 17.44
N GLU A 83 35.19 -5.37 17.77
CA GLU A 83 35.00 -5.98 19.10
C GLU A 83 35.63 -5.14 20.23
N ASN A 84 36.84 -4.64 20.01
CA ASN A 84 37.60 -3.86 20.97
C ASN A 84 37.48 -2.34 20.79
N SER A 85 36.50 -1.86 20.02
CA SER A 85 36.33 -0.44 19.77
C SER A 85 35.40 0.20 20.80
N GLU A 86 35.92 1.17 21.58
CA GLU A 86 35.19 1.90 22.63
C GLU A 86 34.48 3.18 22.13
N GLY A 87 34.79 3.66 20.90
CA GLY A 87 34.20 4.86 20.33
C GLY A 87 32.74 4.67 19.88
N LYS A 88 31.95 5.77 19.87
CA LYS A 88 30.52 5.75 19.42
C LYS A 88 30.31 5.09 18.04
N PHE A 89 31.21 5.34 17.08
CA PHE A 89 31.17 4.75 15.76
C PHE A 89 31.47 3.24 15.81
N GLY A 90 32.50 2.84 16.56
CA GLY A 90 32.88 1.44 16.70
C GLY A 90 31.82 0.62 17.41
N SER A 91 31.22 1.14 18.49
CA SER A 91 30.10 0.51 19.17
C SER A 91 28.88 0.38 18.26
N TRP A 92 28.56 1.42 17.45
CA TRP A 92 27.49 1.36 16.48
C TRP A 92 27.77 0.30 15.39
N MET A 93 28.99 0.21 14.88
CA MET A 93 29.40 -0.80 13.90
C MET A 93 29.30 -2.22 14.47
N ARG A 94 29.70 -2.42 15.74
CA ARG A 94 29.64 -3.71 16.41
C ARG A 94 28.22 -4.14 16.72
N ASP A 95 27.41 -3.26 17.33
CA ASP A 95 26.14 -3.63 17.97
C ASP A 95 24.93 -3.50 17.03
N ILE A 96 24.98 -2.58 16.05
CA ILE A 96 23.88 -2.32 15.09
C ILE A 96 24.18 -2.97 13.73
N VAL A 97 25.35 -2.73 13.16
CA VAL A 97 25.74 -3.28 11.85
C VAL A 97 26.22 -4.72 12.01
N GLY A 98 27.02 -4.98 13.03
CA GLY A 98 27.50 -6.32 13.40
C GLY A 98 26.40 -7.23 13.96
N GLU A 99 26.75 -8.48 14.17
CA GLU A 99 25.89 -9.51 14.77
C GLU A 99 26.77 -10.44 15.62
N GLN A 100 26.37 -10.64 16.90
CA GLN A 100 27.11 -11.54 17.80
C GLN A 100 27.11 -12.98 17.25
N PRO A 101 28.18 -13.78 17.55
CA PRO A 101 28.25 -15.16 17.11
C PRO A 101 27.14 -16.00 17.77
N ALA A 102 26.37 -16.69 16.94
CA ALA A 102 25.41 -17.69 17.41
C ALA A 102 26.18 -18.96 17.80
N LEU A 103 26.46 -19.11 19.08
CA LEU A 103 27.22 -20.26 19.60
C LEU A 103 26.30 -21.46 19.80
N TYR A 104 26.84 -22.65 19.57
CA TYR A 104 26.21 -23.92 19.90
C TYR A 104 26.19 -24.10 21.40
N ASP A 105 25.01 -24.48 21.93
CA ASP A 105 24.80 -24.86 23.32
C ASP A 105 23.82 -26.05 23.37
N GLU A 106 24.23 -27.12 24.01
CA GLU A 106 23.45 -28.36 24.07
C GLU A 106 22.14 -28.18 24.82
N LEU A 107 22.13 -27.36 25.89
CA LEU A 107 20.92 -27.05 26.65
C LEU A 107 19.88 -26.30 25.77
N SER A 108 20.35 -25.40 24.89
CA SER A 108 19.49 -24.71 23.96
C SER A 108 18.87 -25.66 22.95
N ILE A 109 19.61 -26.68 22.49
CA ILE A 109 19.07 -27.70 21.54
C ILE A 109 17.95 -28.52 22.21
N LYS A 110 18.15 -28.96 23.47
CA LYS A 110 17.10 -29.69 24.25
C LYS A 110 15.87 -28.82 24.50
N LYS A 111 16.06 -27.51 24.79
CA LYS A 111 14.94 -26.57 24.90
C LYS A 111 14.18 -26.42 23.58
N ASN A 112 14.89 -26.43 22.46
CA ASN A 112 14.25 -26.35 21.16
C ASN A 112 13.43 -27.62 20.84
N GLU A 113 13.86 -28.83 21.25
CA GLU A 113 13.03 -30.04 21.12
C GLU A 113 11.68 -29.86 21.82
N GLU A 114 11.69 -29.36 23.05
CA GLU A 114 10.48 -29.13 23.81
C GLU A 114 9.61 -28.03 23.18
N GLN A 115 10.20 -26.94 22.68
CA GLN A 115 9.46 -25.88 21.97
C GLN A 115 8.81 -26.38 20.67
N LEU A 116 9.50 -27.24 19.93
CA LEU A 116 8.94 -27.85 18.72
C LEU A 116 7.83 -28.86 19.06
N ARG A 117 7.97 -29.63 20.15
CA ARG A 117 6.91 -30.52 20.63
C ARG A 117 5.66 -29.72 21.04
N LEU A 118 5.83 -28.63 21.78
CA LEU A 118 4.73 -27.74 22.15
C LEU A 118 4.06 -27.13 20.91
N PHE A 119 4.84 -26.70 19.92
CA PHE A 119 4.29 -26.21 18.66
C PHE A 119 3.44 -27.28 17.94
N MET A 120 3.88 -28.53 17.91
CA MET A 120 3.10 -29.64 17.32
C MET A 120 1.80 -29.87 18.10
N ASN A 121 1.84 -29.82 19.44
CA ASN A 121 0.65 -29.91 20.28
C ASN A 121 -0.34 -28.75 19.99
N GLU A 122 0.17 -27.52 19.78
CA GLU A 122 -0.66 -26.37 19.42
C GLU A 122 -1.39 -26.58 18.09
N GLN A 123 -0.81 -27.36 17.17
CA GLN A 123 -1.41 -27.70 15.88
C GLN A 123 -2.37 -28.91 15.95
N GLY A 124 -2.47 -29.59 17.08
CA GLY A 124 -3.33 -30.75 17.30
C GLY A 124 -2.63 -32.12 17.26
N TYR A 125 -1.31 -32.17 17.19
CA TYR A 125 -0.50 -33.39 17.21
C TYR A 125 0.04 -33.63 18.63
N TYR A 126 -0.80 -34.14 19.54
CA TYR A 126 -0.47 -34.29 20.95
C TYR A 126 0.51 -35.42 21.24
N ASN A 127 0.62 -36.41 20.36
CA ASN A 127 1.54 -37.55 20.48
C ASN A 127 2.86 -37.32 19.73
N ALA A 128 3.14 -36.05 19.31
CA ALA A 128 4.34 -35.72 18.58
C ALA A 128 5.61 -35.97 19.40
N GLN A 129 6.57 -36.66 18.78
CA GLN A 129 7.89 -36.90 19.34
C GLN A 129 8.93 -36.10 18.55
N VAL A 130 9.80 -35.41 19.26
CA VAL A 130 10.86 -34.61 18.66
C VAL A 130 12.20 -35.10 19.20
N SER A 131 13.09 -35.46 18.30
CA SER A 131 14.47 -35.82 18.61
C SER A 131 15.44 -34.90 17.90
N SER A 132 16.59 -34.62 18.48
CA SER A 132 17.62 -33.83 17.85
C SER A 132 18.94 -34.56 17.78
N HIS A 133 19.69 -34.23 16.73
CA HIS A 133 21.08 -34.61 16.61
C HIS A 133 21.89 -33.48 15.97
N VAL A 134 23.18 -33.42 16.25
CA VAL A 134 24.05 -32.37 15.72
C VAL A 134 25.13 -32.96 14.83
N LYS A 135 25.47 -32.24 13.76
CA LYS A 135 26.62 -32.59 12.89
C LYS A 135 27.67 -31.49 12.93
N PHE A 136 28.86 -31.89 13.35
CA PHE A 136 30.02 -31.02 13.35
C PHE A 136 30.67 -31.00 11.97
N ARG A 137 31.13 -29.82 11.53
CA ARG A 137 31.76 -29.62 10.22
C ARG A 137 32.88 -28.59 10.28
N GLY A 138 33.74 -28.61 9.27
CA GLY A 138 34.82 -27.68 9.09
C GLY A 138 36.09 -28.06 9.85
N ARG A 139 37.17 -27.26 9.64
CA ARG A 139 38.45 -27.49 10.30
C ARG A 139 38.28 -27.36 11.82
N HIS A 140 38.76 -28.32 12.60
CA HIS A 140 38.57 -28.43 14.06
C HIS A 140 37.14 -28.44 14.58
N ASN A 141 36.17 -28.94 13.78
CA ASN A 141 34.75 -29.08 14.17
C ASN A 141 34.07 -27.78 14.64
N LYS A 142 34.55 -26.61 14.19
CA LYS A 142 34.08 -25.30 14.64
C LYS A 142 32.71 -24.90 14.09
N LYS A 143 32.07 -25.67 13.21
CA LYS A 143 30.74 -25.42 12.66
C LYS A 143 29.77 -26.50 13.05
N VAL A 144 28.59 -26.14 13.57
CA VAL A 144 27.53 -27.06 13.99
C VAL A 144 26.27 -26.84 13.18
N THR A 145 25.65 -27.93 12.74
CA THR A 145 24.30 -27.93 12.19
C THR A 145 23.42 -28.80 13.09
N ALA A 146 22.39 -28.22 13.66
CA ALA A 146 21.40 -28.93 14.43
C ALA A 146 20.27 -29.46 13.55
N TYR A 147 19.95 -30.72 13.71
CA TYR A 147 18.84 -31.42 13.04
C TYR A 147 17.79 -31.75 14.08
N TYR A 148 16.53 -31.56 13.73
CA TYR A 148 15.37 -31.95 14.51
C TYR A 148 14.50 -32.84 13.67
N ASP A 149 14.31 -34.07 14.14
CA ASP A 149 13.47 -35.06 13.47
C ASP A 149 12.18 -35.18 14.30
N ILE A 150 11.06 -34.89 13.64
CA ILE A 150 9.74 -34.82 14.24
C ILE A 150 8.89 -35.94 13.65
N VAL A 151 8.39 -36.79 14.50
CA VAL A 151 7.34 -37.76 14.21
C VAL A 151 6.05 -37.21 14.77
N SER A 152 5.11 -36.81 13.90
CA SER A 152 3.90 -36.07 14.27
C SER A 152 2.92 -36.88 15.09
N GLY A 153 2.83 -38.19 14.86
CA GLY A 153 1.74 -39.01 15.37
C GLY A 153 0.41 -38.64 14.75
N ASP A 154 -0.67 -39.14 15.33
CA ASP A 154 -2.01 -38.92 14.80
C ASP A 154 -2.57 -37.53 15.13
N LEU A 155 -3.34 -36.98 14.20
CA LEU A 155 -3.98 -35.65 14.37
C LEU A 155 -5.27 -35.82 15.16
N PHE A 156 -5.34 -35.19 16.31
CA PHE A 156 -6.58 -35.15 17.10
C PHE A 156 -7.63 -34.29 16.42
N THR A 157 -8.81 -34.84 16.18
CA THR A 157 -9.94 -34.18 15.53
C THR A 157 -11.14 -34.04 16.44
N ILE A 158 -11.90 -32.98 16.25
CA ILE A 158 -13.11 -32.70 17.01
C ILE A 158 -14.25 -33.58 16.47
N ASN A 159 -14.72 -34.50 17.31
CA ASN A 159 -15.84 -35.41 16.96
C ASN A 159 -17.20 -34.78 17.26
N ALA A 160 -17.36 -34.15 18.42
CA ALA A 160 -18.59 -33.51 18.83
C ALA A 160 -18.33 -32.17 19.50
N VAL A 161 -19.26 -31.22 19.34
CA VAL A 161 -19.22 -29.92 20.00
C VAL A 161 -20.54 -29.68 20.70
N SER A 162 -20.49 -29.42 21.99
CA SER A 162 -21.67 -29.09 22.80
C SER A 162 -21.45 -27.78 23.58
N TYR A 163 -22.53 -27.10 23.94
CA TYR A 163 -22.51 -25.87 24.70
C TYR A 163 -23.17 -26.05 26.07
N GLN A 164 -22.46 -25.72 27.12
CA GLN A 164 -22.99 -25.69 28.46
C GLN A 164 -23.06 -24.24 28.95
N ILE A 165 -24.23 -23.62 28.78
CA ILE A 165 -24.45 -22.20 29.04
C ILE A 165 -25.65 -22.06 29.98
N GLN A 166 -25.40 -21.55 31.19
CA GLN A 166 -26.47 -21.36 32.20
C GLN A 166 -27.37 -20.17 31.84
N ASP A 167 -26.80 -19.10 31.25
CA ASP A 167 -27.56 -17.91 30.87
C ASP A 167 -28.30 -18.14 29.54
N SER A 168 -29.65 -18.17 29.63
CA SER A 168 -30.52 -18.42 28.49
C SER A 168 -30.45 -17.32 27.39
N SER A 169 -30.07 -16.10 27.76
CA SER A 169 -29.88 -15.00 26.82
C SER A 169 -28.60 -15.14 26.00
N ILE A 170 -27.50 -15.50 26.66
CA ILE A 170 -26.22 -15.80 25.97
C ILE A 170 -26.38 -17.03 25.09
N ALA A 171 -27.04 -18.09 25.61
CA ALA A 171 -27.30 -19.30 24.84
C ALA A 171 -28.01 -18.99 23.51
N ARG A 172 -29.10 -18.21 23.54
CA ARG A 172 -29.84 -17.78 22.35
C ARG A 172 -29.03 -16.93 21.39
N ILE A 173 -28.11 -16.08 21.88
CA ILE A 173 -27.23 -15.26 21.04
C ILE A 173 -26.21 -16.14 20.33
N LEU A 174 -25.60 -17.10 21.02
CA LEU A 174 -24.61 -18.00 20.44
C LEU A 174 -25.23 -18.98 19.46
N ASP A 175 -26.44 -19.49 19.73
CA ASP A 175 -27.20 -20.33 18.81
C ASP A 175 -27.48 -19.61 17.48
N ARG A 176 -28.00 -18.36 17.52
CA ARG A 176 -28.24 -17.54 16.31
C ARG A 176 -26.97 -17.23 15.52
N THR A 177 -25.81 -17.30 16.12
CA THR A 177 -24.50 -16.99 15.51
C THR A 177 -23.67 -18.24 15.23
N GLN A 178 -24.23 -19.45 15.39
CA GLN A 178 -23.54 -20.73 15.25
C GLN A 178 -22.91 -20.91 13.85
N ASN A 179 -23.53 -20.37 12.80
CA ASN A 179 -22.98 -20.42 11.44
C ASN A 179 -21.56 -19.78 11.33
N SER A 180 -21.23 -18.86 12.23
CA SER A 180 -19.92 -18.21 12.31
C SER A 180 -18.92 -18.92 13.23
N ALA A 181 -19.32 -20.04 13.84
CA ALA A 181 -18.46 -20.81 14.74
C ALA A 181 -17.18 -21.28 14.03
N LYS A 182 -16.07 -21.14 14.70
CA LYS A 182 -14.75 -21.56 14.21
C LYS A 182 -14.54 -23.05 14.45
N ILE A 183 -14.98 -23.52 15.61
CA ILE A 183 -14.95 -24.92 16.00
C ILE A 183 -16.10 -25.65 15.33
N LYS A 184 -15.76 -26.69 14.57
CA LYS A 184 -16.72 -27.57 13.88
C LYS A 184 -16.23 -29.01 13.92
N THR A 185 -17.16 -29.96 13.89
CA THR A 185 -16.85 -31.39 13.76
C THR A 185 -15.93 -31.65 12.56
N GLY A 186 -14.95 -32.52 12.72
CA GLY A 186 -13.94 -32.87 11.70
C GLY A 186 -12.78 -31.87 11.59
N LYS A 187 -12.76 -30.79 12.37
CA LYS A 187 -11.62 -29.85 12.42
C LYS A 187 -10.56 -30.38 13.41
N PRO A 188 -9.27 -30.00 13.20
CA PRO A 188 -8.21 -30.31 14.16
C PRO A 188 -8.52 -29.72 15.55
N PHE A 189 -8.21 -30.47 16.60
CA PHE A 189 -8.25 -29.97 17.97
C PHE A 189 -6.97 -29.17 18.25
N ALA A 190 -6.91 -27.95 17.72
CA ALA A 190 -5.76 -27.06 17.79
C ALA A 190 -6.02 -25.87 18.72
N ILE A 191 -5.02 -25.50 19.52
CA ILE A 191 -5.13 -24.42 20.52
C ILE A 191 -5.51 -23.09 19.86
N GLY A 192 -4.92 -22.78 18.70
CA GLY A 192 -5.25 -21.58 17.94
C GLY A 192 -6.73 -21.52 17.54
N LEU A 193 -7.35 -22.65 17.19
CA LEU A 193 -8.77 -22.72 16.84
C LEU A 193 -9.67 -22.46 18.08
N LEU A 194 -9.26 -22.97 19.24
CA LEU A 194 -9.96 -22.71 20.51
C LEU A 194 -9.90 -21.22 20.88
N GLN A 195 -8.74 -20.58 20.71
CA GLN A 195 -8.55 -19.15 20.97
C GLN A 195 -9.38 -18.30 20.01
N GLU A 196 -9.42 -18.63 18.71
CA GLU A 196 -10.27 -17.93 17.73
C GLU A 196 -11.76 -18.03 18.10
N GLU A 197 -12.21 -19.18 18.57
CA GLU A 197 -13.60 -19.37 19.01
C GLU A 197 -13.88 -18.59 20.27
N GLN A 198 -12.99 -18.61 21.22
CA GLN A 198 -13.07 -17.82 22.47
C GLN A 198 -13.19 -16.32 22.15
N GLU A 199 -12.34 -15.79 21.27
CA GLU A 199 -12.40 -14.40 20.81
C GLU A 199 -13.69 -14.08 20.06
N ARG A 200 -14.20 -15.02 19.26
CA ARG A 200 -15.49 -14.88 18.58
C ARG A 200 -16.64 -14.74 19.59
N ILE A 201 -16.72 -15.64 20.58
CA ILE A 201 -17.75 -15.64 21.62
C ILE A 201 -17.69 -14.33 22.42
N VAL A 202 -16.50 -13.93 22.88
CA VAL A 202 -16.30 -12.66 23.60
C VAL A 202 -16.73 -11.47 22.76
N SER A 203 -16.34 -11.42 21.50
CA SER A 203 -16.71 -10.32 20.59
C SER A 203 -18.24 -10.24 20.37
N ILE A 204 -18.88 -11.39 20.23
CA ILE A 204 -20.33 -11.46 20.07
C ILE A 204 -21.01 -10.95 21.34
N CYS A 205 -20.69 -11.51 22.52
CA CYS A 205 -21.28 -11.09 23.80
C CYS A 205 -21.10 -9.59 24.04
N ASN A 206 -19.88 -9.08 23.81
CA ASN A 206 -19.59 -7.64 23.93
C ASN A 206 -20.43 -6.77 22.97
N ASN A 207 -20.81 -7.28 21.79
CA ASN A 207 -21.65 -6.54 20.86
C ASN A 207 -23.15 -6.57 21.23
N PHE A 208 -23.55 -7.51 22.11
CA PHE A 208 -24.93 -7.64 22.60
C PHE A 208 -25.13 -7.11 24.02
N GLY A 209 -24.21 -6.30 24.53
CA GLY A 209 -24.37 -5.58 25.78
C GLY A 209 -23.52 -6.10 26.96
N TYR A 210 -22.82 -7.19 26.84
CA TYR A 210 -22.04 -7.77 27.95
C TYR A 210 -20.65 -7.15 28.01
N TYR A 211 -20.53 -5.94 28.56
CA TYR A 211 -19.27 -5.17 28.63
C TYR A 211 -18.18 -5.89 29.42
N ALA A 212 -18.53 -6.44 30.60
CA ALA A 212 -17.59 -7.10 31.50
C ALA A 212 -17.23 -8.54 31.06
N PHE A 213 -17.83 -9.05 29.98
CA PHE A 213 -17.56 -10.38 29.45
C PHE A 213 -16.19 -10.42 28.76
N ASN A 214 -15.31 -11.29 29.25
CA ASN A 214 -13.94 -11.41 28.78
C ASN A 214 -13.57 -12.89 28.45
N LYS A 215 -12.30 -13.16 28.12
CA LYS A 215 -11.82 -14.50 27.78
C LYS A 215 -12.00 -15.50 28.92
N ASP A 216 -11.88 -15.08 30.16
CA ASP A 216 -12.00 -15.96 31.34
C ASP A 216 -13.43 -16.49 31.53
N ASN A 217 -14.41 -15.85 30.95
CA ASN A 217 -15.79 -16.33 30.93
C ASN A 217 -16.01 -17.53 30.01
N VAL A 218 -15.09 -17.83 29.10
CA VAL A 218 -15.21 -18.93 28.15
C VAL A 218 -14.19 -19.99 28.49
N ALA A 219 -14.64 -21.18 28.86
CA ALA A 219 -13.81 -22.33 29.14
C ALA A 219 -14.13 -23.49 28.20
N PHE A 220 -13.16 -24.33 27.96
CA PHE A 220 -13.31 -25.54 27.15
C PHE A 220 -13.02 -26.77 28.03
N ALA A 221 -13.86 -27.78 27.95
CA ALA A 221 -13.61 -29.10 28.45
C ALA A 221 -13.51 -30.07 27.31
N ALA A 222 -12.43 -30.82 27.25
CA ALA A 222 -12.13 -31.82 26.23
C ALA A 222 -12.22 -33.22 26.82
N ASP A 223 -13.02 -34.06 26.19
CA ASP A 223 -13.13 -35.46 26.52
C ASP A 223 -12.51 -36.31 25.40
N THR A 224 -11.47 -37.03 25.74
CA THR A 224 -10.66 -37.87 24.84
C THR A 224 -10.98 -39.35 24.98
N THR A 225 -12.03 -39.76 25.75
CA THR A 225 -12.35 -41.15 26.01
C THR A 225 -13.12 -41.82 24.86
N HIS A 226 -13.60 -41.08 23.89
CA HIS A 226 -14.47 -41.58 22.84
C HIS A 226 -13.73 -42.10 21.59
N GLY A 227 -12.41 -42.26 21.64
CA GLY A 227 -11.58 -42.79 20.55
C GLY A 227 -10.13 -42.36 20.65
N PRO A 228 -9.19 -43.05 19.96
CA PRO A 228 -7.76 -42.79 20.12
C PRO A 228 -7.33 -41.38 19.67
N ASP A 229 -8.00 -40.81 18.63
CA ASP A 229 -7.61 -39.50 18.04
C ASP A 229 -8.80 -38.56 17.88
N SER A 230 -9.84 -38.76 18.70
CA SER A 230 -11.06 -37.97 18.66
C SER A 230 -11.34 -37.28 19.99
N VAL A 231 -11.81 -36.04 19.92
CA VAL A 231 -12.11 -35.17 21.07
C VAL A 231 -13.54 -34.70 21.00
N SER A 232 -14.29 -34.96 22.05
CA SER A 232 -15.60 -34.33 22.28
C SER A 232 -15.39 -33.05 23.09
N LEU A 233 -15.82 -31.92 22.55
CA LEU A 233 -15.55 -30.61 23.14
C LEU A 233 -16.82 -30.00 23.74
N VAL A 234 -16.74 -29.58 25.00
CA VAL A 234 -17.78 -28.82 25.69
C VAL A 234 -17.32 -27.38 25.86
N ILE A 235 -18.06 -26.44 25.29
CA ILE A 235 -17.84 -25.01 25.44
C ILE A 235 -18.70 -24.52 26.60
N MET A 236 -18.05 -23.99 27.63
CA MET A 236 -18.73 -23.55 28.85
C MET A 236 -18.63 -22.04 28.99
N VAL A 237 -19.74 -21.42 29.41
CA VAL A 237 -19.76 -20.01 29.83
C VAL A 237 -19.87 -19.96 31.33
N LYS A 238 -18.85 -19.37 31.99
CA LYS A 238 -18.74 -19.26 33.45
C LYS A 238 -18.88 -17.82 33.92
N LYS A 239 -19.47 -17.60 35.07
CA LYS A 239 -19.49 -16.30 35.73
C LYS A 239 -18.13 -16.09 36.44
N THR A 240 -17.37 -15.06 36.05
CA THR A 240 -16.06 -14.74 36.61
C THR A 240 -16.09 -13.54 37.56
N GLY A 241 -17.12 -12.70 37.48
CA GLY A 241 -17.31 -11.54 38.34
C GLY A 241 -18.79 -11.24 38.52
N GLU A 242 -19.14 -10.34 39.44
CA GLU A 242 -20.51 -10.04 39.81
C GLU A 242 -21.35 -9.60 38.60
N ASN A 243 -20.78 -8.73 37.73
CA ASN A 243 -21.45 -8.14 36.58
C ASN A 243 -21.06 -8.78 35.24
N SER A 244 -20.25 -9.86 35.22
CA SER A 244 -19.69 -10.44 33.99
C SER A 244 -20.75 -10.99 33.01
N LEU A 245 -21.88 -11.47 33.52
CA LEU A 245 -23.00 -11.98 32.73
C LEU A 245 -24.21 -11.04 32.72
N LYS A 246 -24.10 -9.82 33.28
CA LYS A 246 -25.14 -8.80 33.19
C LYS A 246 -24.98 -7.97 31.92
N ARG A 247 -26.12 -7.50 31.40
CA ARG A 247 -26.10 -6.53 30.29
C ARG A 247 -25.75 -5.15 30.80
N HIS A 248 -25.07 -4.37 29.98
CA HIS A 248 -24.67 -3.01 30.29
C HIS A 248 -25.32 -2.05 29.29
N ARG A 249 -25.82 -0.94 29.82
CA ARG A 249 -26.46 0.13 29.06
C ARG A 249 -25.67 1.42 29.22
N VAL A 250 -25.51 2.18 28.15
CA VAL A 250 -24.85 3.48 28.21
C VAL A 250 -25.81 4.49 28.83
N ASN A 251 -25.47 5.05 29.98
CA ASN A 251 -26.24 6.06 30.70
C ASN A 251 -25.99 7.45 30.11
N GLN A 252 -24.75 7.87 30.06
CA GLN A 252 -24.34 9.16 29.48
C GLN A 252 -23.07 9.01 28.65
N VAL A 253 -22.87 9.96 27.72
CA VAL A 253 -21.66 10.07 26.89
C VAL A 253 -21.11 11.49 27.07
N LYS A 254 -19.92 11.59 27.63
CA LYS A 254 -19.18 12.85 27.81
C LYS A 254 -17.98 12.87 26.88
N ILE A 255 -17.77 13.96 26.15
CA ILE A 255 -16.63 14.13 25.25
C ILE A 255 -15.72 15.24 25.83
N ASP A 256 -14.50 14.88 26.19
CA ASP A 256 -13.46 15.82 26.59
C ASP A 256 -12.51 16.07 25.42
N GLN A 257 -12.53 17.29 24.88
CA GLN A 257 -11.73 17.70 23.72
C GLN A 257 -10.31 18.18 24.07
N ASN A 258 -9.98 18.26 25.35
CA ASN A 258 -8.68 18.78 25.82
C ASN A 258 -7.98 17.82 26.79
N TYR A 259 -8.21 16.54 26.62
CA TYR A 259 -7.60 15.51 27.46
C TYR A 259 -6.08 15.49 27.31
N LYS A 260 -5.37 15.51 28.45
CA LYS A 260 -3.91 15.34 28.53
C LYS A 260 -3.62 14.00 29.19
N PRO A 261 -2.96 13.05 28.52
CA PRO A 261 -2.54 11.77 29.11
C PRO A 261 -1.66 12.01 30.34
N LYS A 262 -1.86 11.25 31.42
CA LYS A 262 -1.13 11.40 32.70
C LYS A 262 0.39 11.33 32.57
N ALA A 263 0.90 10.58 31.58
CA ALA A 263 2.34 10.44 31.33
C ALA A 263 3.03 11.76 30.91
N ASN A 264 2.28 12.73 30.43
CA ASN A 264 2.81 14.05 29.99
C ASN A 264 2.55 15.17 31.02
N GLN A 265 2.09 14.85 32.22
CA GLN A 265 1.99 15.85 33.29
C GLN A 265 3.39 15.98 33.93
N PRO A 266 3.96 17.21 34.03
CA PRO A 266 5.18 17.39 34.79
C PRO A 266 4.97 16.92 36.25
N PRO A 267 6.00 16.35 36.90
CA PRO A 267 5.86 15.91 38.29
C PRO A 267 5.38 17.09 39.15
N ARG A 268 4.23 16.92 39.80
CA ARG A 268 3.68 17.95 40.69
C ARG A 268 4.71 18.24 41.79
N ARG A 269 5.21 19.48 41.87
CA ARG A 269 5.96 19.93 43.00
C ARG A 269 5.04 19.95 44.21
N HIS A 270 5.46 19.35 45.30
CA HIS A 270 4.70 19.06 46.54
C HIS A 270 4.29 20.32 47.35
N ASN A 271 4.23 21.53 46.81
CA ASN A 271 3.95 22.76 47.55
C ASN A 271 3.01 23.74 46.82
N GLU A 272 2.05 23.25 46.02
CA GLU A 272 0.99 24.13 45.55
C GLU A 272 -0.31 23.77 46.28
N GLN A 273 -0.73 24.68 47.17
CA GLN A 273 -2.05 24.71 47.77
C GLN A 273 -3.10 24.55 46.67
N GLU A 274 -4.13 23.75 46.93
CA GLU A 274 -5.27 23.52 46.03
C GLU A 274 -5.95 24.83 45.66
N GLU A 275 -5.42 25.60 44.71
CA GLU A 275 -6.24 26.53 43.97
C GLU A 275 -7.22 25.72 43.13
N GLN A 276 -8.49 25.81 43.50
CA GLN A 276 -9.59 25.28 42.65
C GLN A 276 -9.37 25.81 41.24
N PRO A 277 -9.31 24.93 40.22
CA PRO A 277 -9.12 25.41 38.86
C PRO A 277 -10.27 26.35 38.51
N ARG A 278 -9.99 27.63 38.30
CA ARG A 278 -10.95 28.53 37.71
C ARG A 278 -11.44 27.86 36.42
N GLU A 279 -12.72 27.50 36.36
CA GLU A 279 -13.39 27.07 35.15
C GLU A 279 -13.41 28.22 34.16
N ILE A 280 -12.33 28.38 33.41
CA ILE A 280 -12.34 29.18 32.20
C ILE A 280 -13.28 28.46 31.24
N PRO A 281 -14.36 29.08 30.72
CA PRO A 281 -15.23 28.47 29.74
C PRO A 281 -14.36 28.00 28.58
N ARG A 282 -14.13 26.70 28.49
CA ARG A 282 -13.30 26.11 27.44
C ARG A 282 -14.04 26.32 26.13
N ALA A 283 -13.56 27.22 25.28
CA ALA A 283 -14.07 27.38 23.93
C ALA A 283 -14.05 25.99 23.27
N THR A 284 -15.18 25.53 22.76
CA THR A 284 -15.28 24.23 22.09
C THR A 284 -14.33 24.22 20.91
N PHE A 285 -13.31 23.37 20.96
CA PHE A 285 -12.26 23.31 19.93
C PHE A 285 -12.83 22.83 18.58
N VAL A 286 -13.77 21.89 18.62
CA VAL A 286 -14.51 21.37 17.45
C VAL A 286 -16.01 21.46 17.73
N LYS A 287 -16.79 21.83 16.72
CA LYS A 287 -18.25 21.88 16.79
C LYS A 287 -18.86 20.57 17.23
N ASP A 288 -19.83 20.61 18.15
CA ASP A 288 -20.51 19.44 18.67
C ASP A 288 -21.16 18.59 17.57
N GLU A 289 -21.65 19.22 16.50
CA GLU A 289 -22.24 18.53 15.35
C GLU A 289 -21.23 17.56 14.72
N THR A 290 -19.97 17.98 14.50
CA THR A 290 -18.92 17.17 13.93
C THR A 290 -18.57 15.97 14.83
N LEU A 291 -18.52 16.20 16.16
CA LEU A 291 -18.27 15.14 17.12
C LEU A 291 -19.43 14.14 17.19
N ARG A 292 -20.68 14.61 17.13
CA ARG A 292 -21.87 13.74 17.07
C ARG A 292 -21.90 12.87 15.81
N GLN A 293 -21.48 13.42 14.67
CA GLN A 293 -21.36 12.64 13.42
C GLN A 293 -20.32 11.51 13.53
N ALA A 294 -19.26 11.73 14.27
CA ALA A 294 -18.20 10.73 14.50
C ALA A 294 -18.51 9.75 15.64
N ASN A 295 -19.47 10.08 16.52
CA ASN A 295 -19.86 9.25 17.66
C ASN A 295 -20.98 8.27 17.28
N PHE A 296 -20.79 6.97 17.52
CA PHE A 296 -21.76 5.88 17.33
C PHE A 296 -22.26 5.29 18.65
N ILE A 297 -21.81 5.83 19.79
CA ILE A 297 -22.22 5.42 21.13
C ILE A 297 -23.44 6.26 21.50
N ASP A 298 -24.62 5.64 21.48
CA ASP A 298 -25.89 6.32 21.76
C ASP A 298 -26.26 6.09 23.23
N THR A 299 -26.69 7.16 23.93
CA THR A 299 -27.25 7.10 25.28
C THR A 299 -28.51 6.25 25.31
N GLY A 300 -28.78 5.51 26.39
CA GLY A 300 -29.92 4.64 26.58
C GLY A 300 -29.83 3.29 25.85
N ARG A 301 -28.86 3.05 25.00
CA ARG A 301 -28.67 1.78 24.28
C ARG A 301 -27.71 0.85 25.01
N LEU A 302 -27.87 -0.45 24.73
CA LEU A 302 -26.92 -1.47 25.20
C LEU A 302 -25.52 -1.21 24.64
N TYR A 303 -24.53 -1.49 25.46
CA TYR A 303 -23.12 -1.45 25.07
C TYR A 303 -22.87 -2.28 23.79
N SER A 304 -21.97 -1.84 22.94
CA SER A 304 -21.53 -2.58 21.76
C SER A 304 -20.09 -2.22 21.43
N LYS A 305 -19.20 -3.20 21.55
CA LYS A 305 -17.78 -3.08 21.22
C LYS A 305 -17.56 -2.55 19.80
N PHE A 306 -18.34 -3.04 18.84
CA PHE A 306 -18.28 -2.58 17.45
C PHE A 306 -18.56 -1.07 17.31
N ARG A 307 -19.53 -0.52 18.08
CA ARG A 307 -19.82 0.92 18.04
C ARG A 307 -18.72 1.74 18.67
N VAL A 308 -18.13 1.24 19.77
CA VAL A 308 -16.99 1.88 20.46
C VAL A 308 -15.78 1.94 19.53
N GLU A 309 -15.37 0.80 18.98
CA GLU A 309 -14.25 0.72 18.04
C GLU A 309 -14.48 1.58 16.78
N ARG A 310 -15.72 1.63 16.31
CA ARG A 310 -16.08 2.47 15.17
C ARG A 310 -15.96 3.95 15.50
N THR A 311 -16.46 4.39 16.67
CA THR A 311 -16.32 5.77 17.16
C THR A 311 -14.84 6.15 17.26
N GLN A 312 -14.06 5.34 17.96
CA GLN A 312 -12.62 5.59 18.14
C GLN A 312 -11.88 5.66 16.80
N ARG A 313 -12.14 4.72 15.88
CA ARG A 313 -11.52 4.69 14.55
C ARG A 313 -11.84 5.91 13.71
N ILE A 314 -13.11 6.36 13.73
CA ILE A 314 -13.52 7.51 12.93
C ILE A 314 -12.97 8.81 13.52
N MET A 315 -13.03 9.00 14.82
CA MET A 315 -12.45 10.17 15.48
C MET A 315 -10.92 10.20 15.28
N SER A 316 -10.23 9.06 15.45
CA SER A 316 -8.79 8.96 15.19
C SER A 316 -8.39 9.15 13.72
N SER A 317 -9.34 9.09 12.78
CA SER A 317 -9.09 9.38 11.36
C SER A 317 -9.09 10.88 11.03
N TYR A 318 -9.47 11.74 11.97
CA TYR A 318 -9.38 13.18 11.79
C TYR A 318 -7.94 13.65 12.07
N PRO A 319 -7.29 14.35 11.12
CA PRO A 319 -5.91 14.83 11.29
C PRO A 319 -5.73 15.79 12.47
N LEU A 320 -6.84 16.26 13.01
CA LEU A 320 -6.91 17.17 14.15
C LEU A 320 -6.68 16.48 15.49
N PHE A 321 -6.82 15.14 15.58
CA PHE A 321 -6.73 14.38 16.83
C PHE A 321 -5.50 13.48 16.83
N THR A 322 -4.63 13.67 17.83
CA THR A 322 -3.43 12.81 18.02
C THR A 322 -3.79 11.54 18.74
N PHE A 323 -4.71 11.61 19.69
CA PHE A 323 -5.10 10.47 20.52
C PHE A 323 -6.60 10.54 20.83
N VAL A 324 -7.27 9.40 20.72
CA VAL A 324 -8.68 9.24 21.07
C VAL A 324 -8.81 7.98 21.90
N ASN A 325 -9.28 8.13 23.13
CA ASN A 325 -9.55 7.03 24.05
C ASN A 325 -11.01 7.03 24.49
N VAL A 326 -11.61 5.87 24.56
CA VAL A 326 -13.00 5.68 25.00
C VAL A 326 -12.99 4.81 26.24
N GLU A 327 -13.38 5.39 27.36
CA GLU A 327 -13.40 4.72 28.67
C GLU A 327 -14.84 4.60 29.16
N PHE A 328 -15.09 3.51 29.89
CA PHE A 328 -16.38 3.27 30.53
C PHE A 328 -16.17 3.05 32.02
N THR A 329 -17.03 3.66 32.82
CA THR A 329 -17.11 3.47 34.27
C THR A 329 -18.54 3.11 34.63
N GLU A 330 -18.71 2.25 35.66
CA GLU A 330 -20.05 1.97 36.17
C GLU A 330 -20.63 3.24 36.77
N SER A 331 -21.86 3.59 36.34
CA SER A 331 -22.57 4.78 36.85
C SER A 331 -22.97 4.59 38.31
N LYS A 332 -22.94 5.67 39.07
CA LYS A 332 -23.45 5.69 40.44
C LYS A 332 -24.98 5.49 40.50
N GLU A 333 -25.65 5.85 39.41
CA GLU A 333 -27.09 5.71 39.26
C GLU A 333 -27.43 4.38 38.62
N GLN A 334 -27.74 3.35 39.43
CA GLN A 334 -28.17 2.06 38.94
C GLN A 334 -29.68 1.99 39.01
N THR A 335 -30.36 1.88 37.87
CA THR A 335 -31.81 1.94 37.75
C THR A 335 -32.48 0.55 37.73
N ASP A 336 -31.71 -0.51 37.43
CA ASP A 336 -32.23 -1.84 37.18
C ASP A 336 -31.33 -2.91 37.81
N LYS A 337 -31.90 -3.98 38.35
CA LYS A 337 -31.14 -5.09 38.97
C LYS A 337 -30.46 -5.98 37.93
N ASP A 338 -31.02 -6.05 36.72
CA ASP A 338 -30.54 -6.94 35.65
C ASP A 338 -29.64 -6.25 34.62
N THR A 339 -29.61 -4.91 34.64
CA THR A 339 -28.82 -4.11 33.70
C THR A 339 -27.92 -3.13 34.47
N VAL A 340 -26.64 -3.10 34.15
CA VAL A 340 -25.67 -2.17 34.74
C VAL A 340 -25.56 -0.93 33.86
N ASN A 341 -25.68 0.25 34.47
CA ASN A 341 -25.50 1.51 33.75
C ASN A 341 -24.01 1.88 33.65
N LEU A 342 -23.56 2.26 32.47
CA LEU A 342 -22.19 2.71 32.18
C LEU A 342 -22.17 4.18 31.77
N ASP A 343 -21.28 4.93 32.36
CA ASP A 343 -20.93 6.27 31.90
C ASP A 343 -19.71 6.20 30.96
N CYS A 344 -19.87 6.78 29.77
CA CYS A 344 -18.86 6.79 28.72
C CYS A 344 -18.11 8.13 28.69
N ALA A 345 -16.79 8.09 28.78
CA ALA A 345 -15.92 9.23 28.56
C ALA A 345 -15.13 9.04 27.27
N ILE A 346 -15.28 9.94 26.31
CA ILE A 346 -14.50 10.01 25.09
C ILE A 346 -13.44 11.09 25.29
N ASN A 347 -12.20 10.69 25.50
CA ASN A 347 -11.07 11.55 25.80
C ASN A 347 -10.28 11.82 24.51
N ILE A 348 -10.21 13.08 24.08
CA ILE A 348 -9.56 13.48 22.83
C ILE A 348 -8.39 14.42 23.12
N THR A 349 -7.20 14.07 22.62
CA THR A 349 -6.03 14.93 22.64
C THR A 349 -5.89 15.59 21.27
N PRO A 350 -6.00 16.94 21.17
CA PRO A 350 -5.87 17.63 19.90
C PRO A 350 -4.43 17.66 19.41
N ALA A 351 -4.25 17.62 18.09
CA ALA A 351 -3.01 17.94 17.40
C ALA A 351 -2.83 19.46 17.29
N GLN A 352 -1.65 19.89 16.87
CA GLN A 352 -1.44 21.28 16.51
C GLN A 352 -2.39 21.69 15.37
N ARG A 353 -3.15 22.77 15.58
CA ARG A 353 -4.13 23.26 14.61
C ARG A 353 -3.46 23.69 13.30
N GLN A 354 -2.31 24.35 13.41
CA GLN A 354 -1.57 24.88 12.27
C GLN A 354 -0.15 24.33 12.26
N SER A 355 0.38 24.06 11.07
CA SER A 355 1.78 23.69 10.88
C SER A 355 2.28 24.18 9.53
N ILE A 356 3.58 24.48 9.48
CA ILE A 356 4.30 24.74 8.24
C ILE A 356 5.26 23.57 8.05
N ASN A 357 5.24 22.97 6.88
CA ASN A 357 6.16 21.92 6.48
C ASN A 357 7.00 22.40 5.31
N ILE A 358 8.26 22.06 5.32
CA ILE A 358 9.18 22.30 4.20
C ILE A 358 9.78 20.96 3.86
N ASP A 359 9.52 20.49 2.64
CA ASP A 359 9.95 19.20 2.15
C ASP A 359 10.87 19.40 0.93
N VAL A 360 12.04 18.76 0.96
CA VAL A 360 12.97 18.75 -0.17
C VAL A 360 13.07 17.33 -0.67
N GLU A 361 12.76 17.13 -1.94
CA GLU A 361 12.69 15.81 -2.56
C GLU A 361 13.59 15.75 -3.79
N GLY A 362 14.30 14.64 -3.95
CA GLY A 362 14.91 14.27 -5.23
C GLY A 362 13.91 13.49 -6.07
N THR A 363 13.69 13.90 -7.29
CA THR A 363 12.73 13.25 -8.20
C THR A 363 13.44 12.48 -9.31
N ASN A 364 12.83 11.40 -9.77
CA ASN A 364 13.22 10.70 -10.98
C ASN A 364 11.95 10.32 -11.75
N THR A 365 11.66 11.06 -12.79
CA THR A 365 10.48 10.86 -13.63
C THR A 365 10.89 10.21 -14.94
N SER A 366 10.70 8.89 -15.03
CA SER A 366 10.99 8.14 -16.27
C SER A 366 12.45 8.16 -16.74
N GLY A 367 13.40 8.36 -15.80
CA GLY A 367 14.82 8.48 -16.09
C GLY A 367 15.37 9.91 -16.03
N ASP A 368 14.50 10.90 -15.99
CA ASP A 368 14.84 12.31 -15.82
C ASP A 368 15.01 12.64 -14.34
N TRP A 369 16.13 13.24 -13.97
CA TRP A 369 16.46 13.55 -12.58
C TRP A 369 16.07 14.98 -12.24
N GLY A 370 15.49 15.15 -11.08
CA GLY A 370 15.06 16.46 -10.63
C GLY A 370 15.18 16.64 -9.12
N ALA A 371 14.89 17.85 -8.69
CA ALA A 371 14.72 18.22 -7.31
C ALA A 371 13.46 19.07 -7.15
N GLU A 372 12.73 18.85 -6.07
CA GLU A 372 11.49 19.56 -5.75
C GLU A 372 11.57 20.11 -4.33
N LEU A 373 11.19 21.37 -4.17
CA LEU A 373 11.01 22.05 -2.89
C LEU A 373 9.52 22.34 -2.71
N ASN A 374 8.94 21.80 -1.68
CA ASN A 374 7.56 22.04 -1.29
C ASN A 374 7.50 22.78 0.04
N THR A 375 6.71 23.84 0.08
CA THR A 375 6.38 24.55 1.33
C THR A 375 4.87 24.49 1.52
N SER A 376 4.42 23.90 2.62
CA SER A 376 2.99 23.68 2.89
C SER A 376 2.57 24.35 4.19
N TYR A 377 1.53 25.19 4.14
CA TYR A 377 0.80 25.65 5.32
C TYR A 377 -0.44 24.81 5.51
N ILE A 378 -0.53 24.15 6.65
CA ILE A 378 -1.63 23.25 6.99
C ILE A 378 -2.44 23.82 8.16
N ASN A 379 -3.77 23.90 7.99
CA ASN A 379 -4.73 24.17 9.06
C ASN A 379 -5.73 23.02 9.18
N ARG A 380 -5.78 22.37 10.35
CA ARG A 380 -6.58 21.16 10.58
C ARG A 380 -7.98 21.42 11.15
N ASN A 381 -8.36 22.68 11.31
CA ASN A 381 -9.65 23.07 11.89
C ASN A 381 -10.03 24.50 11.48
N LEU A 382 -10.17 24.73 10.19
CA LEU A 382 -10.31 26.09 9.63
C LEU A 382 -11.57 26.78 10.15
N PHE A 383 -12.73 26.11 10.12
CA PHE A 383 -14.04 26.61 10.55
C PHE A 383 -14.60 25.89 11.77
N HIS A 384 -13.76 25.24 12.57
CA HIS A 384 -14.11 24.45 13.75
C HIS A 384 -14.97 23.20 13.48
N GLY A 385 -14.98 22.66 12.25
CA GLY A 385 -15.67 21.44 11.87
C GLY A 385 -14.71 20.29 11.53
N ALA A 386 -13.47 20.33 12.00
CA ALA A 386 -12.40 19.40 11.64
C ALA A 386 -12.09 19.41 10.13
N GLU A 387 -12.23 20.59 9.51
CA GLU A 387 -11.82 20.79 8.13
C GLU A 387 -10.29 20.81 8.04
N TYR A 388 -9.78 20.18 7.00
CA TYR A 388 -8.37 20.21 6.65
C TYR A 388 -8.15 21.16 5.48
N PHE A 389 -7.32 22.16 5.68
CA PHE A 389 -6.87 23.08 4.65
C PHE A 389 -5.37 22.99 4.49
N ASN A 390 -4.89 22.88 3.26
CA ASN A 390 -3.48 22.83 2.92
C ASN A 390 -3.22 23.79 1.76
N LEU A 391 -2.36 24.78 1.98
CA LEU A 391 -1.83 25.65 0.94
C LEU A 391 -0.39 25.26 0.68
N LYS A 392 -0.10 24.78 -0.54
CA LYS A 392 1.22 24.29 -0.93
C LYS A 392 1.82 25.18 -2.02
N LEU A 393 3.06 25.55 -1.83
CA LEU A 393 3.92 26.17 -2.85
C LEU A 393 4.91 25.11 -3.32
N LYS A 394 5.02 24.92 -4.62
CA LYS A 394 5.91 23.99 -5.30
C LYS A 394 6.94 24.76 -6.13
N LEU A 395 8.18 24.33 -6.03
CA LEU A 395 9.27 24.74 -6.93
C LEU A 395 10.04 23.48 -7.31
N ALA A 396 10.06 23.13 -8.59
CA ALA A 396 10.75 21.95 -9.07
C ALA A 396 11.65 22.28 -10.27
N GLY A 397 12.78 21.60 -10.35
CA GLY A 397 13.67 21.60 -11.49
C GLY A 397 13.97 20.18 -11.93
N GLU A 398 13.90 19.90 -13.22
CA GLU A 398 14.15 18.57 -13.79
C GLU A 398 15.10 18.69 -14.97
N TYR A 399 15.97 17.68 -15.10
CA TYR A 399 16.83 17.52 -16.27
C TYR A 399 16.23 16.45 -17.17
N ASN A 400 15.64 16.89 -18.27
CA ASN A 400 14.99 16.01 -19.25
C ASN A 400 15.97 15.71 -20.41
N ASN A 401 16.33 14.43 -20.58
CA ASN A 401 17.28 13.99 -21.60
C ASN A 401 16.71 14.05 -23.04
N VAL A 402 15.39 13.90 -23.20
CA VAL A 402 14.73 13.90 -24.53
C VAL A 402 14.71 15.31 -25.13
N LEU A 403 14.66 16.32 -24.26
CA LEU A 403 14.61 17.73 -24.66
C LEU A 403 16.00 18.38 -24.80
N LYS A 404 17.06 17.58 -24.86
CA LYS A 404 18.45 18.08 -24.95
C LYS A 404 18.72 18.66 -26.33
N THR A 405 19.12 19.92 -26.38
CA THR A 405 19.62 20.59 -27.59
C THR A 405 21.13 20.39 -27.70
N GLU A 406 21.66 20.04 -28.88
CA GLU A 406 23.08 19.66 -29.09
C GLU A 406 24.11 20.73 -28.71
N ASN A 407 23.72 21.99 -28.54
CA ASN A 407 24.59 23.15 -28.33
C ASN A 407 24.47 23.86 -26.97
N GLU A 408 23.75 23.30 -25.99
CA GLU A 408 23.63 23.95 -24.68
C GLU A 408 24.68 23.42 -23.68
N ASN A 409 25.40 24.36 -23.05
CA ASN A 409 26.17 24.10 -21.85
C ASN A 409 25.28 23.40 -20.83
N ILE A 410 25.80 22.36 -20.19
CA ILE A 410 25.09 21.54 -19.21
C ILE A 410 24.47 22.44 -18.14
N LYS A 411 23.18 22.76 -18.30
CA LYS A 411 22.38 23.34 -17.21
C LYS A 411 21.98 22.20 -16.28
N TRP A 412 22.03 22.42 -14.98
CA TRP A 412 21.62 21.43 -13.97
C TRP A 412 20.17 20.99 -14.13
N PHE A 413 19.31 21.93 -14.61
CA PHE A 413 17.92 21.70 -14.94
C PHE A 413 17.60 22.40 -16.26
N ASN A 414 16.86 21.70 -17.13
CA ASN A 414 16.36 22.27 -18.38
C ASN A 414 14.83 22.44 -18.39
N SER A 415 14.13 21.87 -17.38
CA SER A 415 12.73 22.13 -17.12
C SER A 415 12.56 22.73 -15.73
N LEU A 416 11.72 23.74 -15.61
CA LEU A 416 11.37 24.40 -14.35
C LEU A 416 9.86 24.37 -14.17
N GLU A 417 9.42 24.09 -12.94
CA GLU A 417 8.01 24.04 -12.59
C GLU A 417 7.77 24.79 -11.28
N TYR A 418 6.82 25.70 -11.28
CA TYR A 418 6.36 26.37 -10.06
C TYR A 418 4.84 26.35 -10.00
N GLY A 419 4.35 26.03 -8.83
CA GLY A 419 2.92 25.88 -8.61
C GLY A 419 2.47 26.39 -7.25
N VAL A 420 1.22 26.73 -7.19
CA VAL A 420 0.50 26.97 -5.95
C VAL A 420 -0.75 26.13 -5.97
N SER A 421 -0.99 25.36 -4.90
CA SER A 421 -2.21 24.59 -4.75
C SER A 421 -2.86 24.81 -3.39
N ALA A 422 -4.18 24.78 -3.36
CA ALA A 422 -5.00 24.89 -2.17
C ALA A 422 -5.97 23.72 -2.10
N ASP A 423 -5.83 22.90 -1.06
CA ASP A 423 -6.69 21.75 -0.79
C ASP A 423 -7.57 22.06 0.43
N PHE A 424 -8.87 21.85 0.27
CA PHE A 424 -9.83 21.94 1.36
C PHE A 424 -10.62 20.64 1.45
N THR A 425 -10.61 20.01 2.62
CA THR A 425 -11.36 18.78 2.88
C THR A 425 -12.24 18.95 4.12
N THR A 426 -13.52 18.62 4.00
CA THR A 426 -14.44 18.58 5.14
C THR A 426 -15.01 17.17 5.33
N PRO A 427 -15.19 16.69 6.59
CA PRO A 427 -15.65 15.33 6.87
C PRO A 427 -17.18 15.20 6.78
N LYS A 428 -17.80 15.81 5.77
CA LYS A 428 -19.24 15.75 5.48
C LYS A 428 -19.53 15.94 4.00
N PHE A 429 -20.71 15.56 3.53
CA PHE A 429 -21.22 15.99 2.23
C PHE A 429 -21.66 17.46 2.31
N LEU A 430 -21.11 18.31 1.48
CA LEU A 430 -21.57 19.68 1.26
C LEU A 430 -22.71 19.71 0.22
N LEU A 431 -23.75 18.94 0.48
CA LEU A 431 -24.96 18.90 -0.35
C LEU A 431 -26.15 19.40 0.46
N PRO A 432 -26.96 20.36 -0.05
CA PRO A 432 -27.99 21.04 0.72
C PRO A 432 -29.14 20.12 1.21
N PHE A 433 -29.32 18.95 0.59
CA PHE A 433 -30.42 18.04 0.90
C PHE A 433 -29.99 16.73 1.58
N VAL A 434 -28.70 16.56 1.87
CA VAL A 434 -28.22 15.34 2.51
C VAL A 434 -28.38 15.41 4.01
N ARG A 435 -29.19 14.48 4.54
CA ARG A 435 -29.42 14.37 5.99
C ARG A 435 -28.14 13.92 6.70
N GLU A 436 -27.88 14.44 7.88
CA GLU A 436 -26.74 14.11 8.75
C GLU A 436 -26.51 12.59 8.92
N LYS A 437 -27.60 11.82 8.96
CA LYS A 437 -27.58 10.35 9.01
C LYS A 437 -26.73 9.71 7.90
N TYR A 438 -26.70 10.28 6.71
CA TYR A 438 -25.91 9.75 5.59
C TYR A 438 -24.41 10.04 5.76
N ASN A 439 -24.03 11.22 6.25
CA ASN A 439 -22.66 11.55 6.59
C ASN A 439 -22.09 10.55 7.60
N LYS A 440 -22.84 10.28 8.66
CA LYS A 440 -22.49 9.29 9.70
C LYS A 440 -22.38 7.86 9.13
N ARG A 441 -23.29 7.47 8.24
CA ARG A 441 -23.32 6.13 7.65
C ARG A 441 -22.15 5.87 6.72
N PHE A 442 -21.88 6.82 5.82
CA PHE A 442 -20.95 6.64 4.70
C PHE A 442 -19.56 7.24 4.94
N ARG A 443 -19.32 7.88 6.10
CA ARG A 443 -18.06 8.58 6.40
C ARG A 443 -17.68 9.51 5.26
N ALA A 444 -18.63 10.31 4.83
CA ALA A 444 -18.47 11.18 3.67
C ALA A 444 -17.43 12.26 3.89
N LYS A 445 -16.75 12.60 2.82
CA LYS A 445 -15.84 13.75 2.75
C LYS A 445 -16.16 14.54 1.49
N THR A 446 -16.06 15.85 1.57
CA THR A 446 -16.04 16.73 0.40
C THR A 446 -14.64 17.30 0.27
N ASN A 447 -14.09 17.24 -0.93
CA ASN A 447 -12.79 17.81 -1.29
C ASN A 447 -12.99 18.94 -2.29
N CYS A 448 -12.28 20.05 -2.07
CA CYS A 448 -12.11 21.12 -3.05
C CYS A 448 -10.61 21.29 -3.26
N HIS A 449 -10.18 21.33 -4.50
CA HIS A 449 -8.80 21.55 -4.89
C HIS A 449 -8.74 22.66 -5.92
N ALA A 450 -7.78 23.54 -5.77
CA ALA A 450 -7.45 24.57 -6.74
C ALA A 450 -5.95 24.60 -6.91
N GLU A 451 -5.49 24.57 -8.15
CA GLU A 451 -4.05 24.60 -8.48
C GLU A 451 -3.80 25.52 -9.66
N TYR A 452 -2.72 26.28 -9.56
CA TYR A 452 -2.09 26.95 -10.70
C TYR A 452 -0.65 26.44 -10.80
N ASN A 453 -0.31 25.89 -11.95
CA ASN A 453 0.99 25.30 -12.22
C ASN A 453 1.57 25.88 -13.50
N PHE A 454 2.82 26.32 -13.45
CA PHE A 454 3.56 26.91 -14.56
C PHE A 454 4.78 26.04 -14.85
N LEU A 455 4.74 25.31 -15.97
CA LEU A 455 5.83 24.47 -16.43
C LEU A 455 6.54 25.15 -17.60
N GLN A 456 7.83 25.38 -17.46
CA GLN A 456 8.72 25.89 -18.50
C GLN A 456 9.71 24.79 -18.91
N THR A 457 9.68 24.41 -20.18
CA THR A 457 10.60 23.47 -20.81
C THR A 457 11.39 24.17 -21.92
N PRO A 458 12.45 23.57 -22.50
CA PRO A 458 13.11 24.12 -23.67
C PRO A 458 12.21 24.23 -24.90
N ASP A 459 11.15 23.43 -24.97
CA ASP A 459 10.30 23.34 -26.16
C ASP A 459 8.99 24.10 -26.04
N TYR A 460 8.49 24.33 -24.85
CA TYR A 460 7.25 25.09 -24.60
C TYR A 460 7.11 25.54 -23.16
N THR A 461 6.30 26.55 -22.96
CA THR A 461 5.82 27.01 -21.67
C THR A 461 4.34 26.65 -21.53
N ARG A 462 3.96 26.01 -20.39
CA ARG A 462 2.59 25.54 -20.17
C ARG A 462 2.06 25.93 -18.80
N PRO A 463 1.33 27.04 -18.65
CA PRO A 463 0.48 27.29 -17.51
C PRO A 463 -0.73 26.35 -17.52
N THR A 464 -1.08 25.82 -16.34
CA THR A 464 -2.25 24.99 -16.13
C THR A 464 -3.00 25.50 -14.91
N THR A 465 -4.30 25.70 -15.03
CA THR A 465 -5.19 25.97 -13.90
C THR A 465 -6.13 24.82 -13.71
N GLU A 466 -6.20 24.28 -12.49
CA GLU A 466 -7.09 23.17 -12.16
C GLU A 466 -8.00 23.53 -10.99
N LEU A 467 -9.30 23.20 -11.12
CA LEU A 467 -10.29 23.36 -10.08
C LEU A 467 -11.07 22.06 -9.98
N ASN A 468 -11.02 21.43 -8.82
CA ASN A 468 -11.73 20.18 -8.58
C ASN A 468 -12.64 20.30 -7.34
N PHE A 469 -13.86 19.81 -7.48
CA PHE A 469 -14.81 19.67 -6.40
C PHE A 469 -15.38 18.25 -6.41
N GLY A 470 -15.23 17.54 -5.29
CA GLY A 470 -15.59 16.13 -5.27
C GLY A 470 -16.03 15.61 -3.92
N TYR A 471 -16.60 14.42 -3.98
CA TYR A 471 -17.10 13.67 -2.84
C TYR A 471 -16.42 12.31 -2.76
N ILE A 472 -15.98 11.95 -1.56
CA ILE A 472 -15.46 10.62 -1.26
C ILE A 472 -16.31 10.00 -0.17
N TRP A 473 -16.76 8.76 -0.37
CA TRP A 473 -17.48 8.04 0.68
C TRP A 473 -17.11 6.56 0.69
N TYR A 474 -17.31 5.92 1.83
CA TYR A 474 -16.96 4.54 2.06
C TYR A 474 -18.23 3.68 2.20
N GLY A 475 -18.34 2.68 1.34
CA GLY A 475 -19.43 1.72 1.33
C GLY A 475 -19.26 0.62 2.37
N LYS A 476 -20.07 -0.43 2.24
CA LYS A 476 -19.90 -1.65 3.03
C LYS A 476 -18.63 -2.39 2.56
N ARG A 477 -17.82 -2.90 3.53
CA ARG A 477 -16.68 -3.78 3.29
C ARG A 477 -15.81 -3.37 2.08
N PHE A 478 -14.74 -2.62 2.31
CA PHE A 478 -13.66 -2.42 1.33
C PHE A 478 -13.97 -1.59 0.08
N PHE A 479 -15.19 -1.08 -0.09
CA PHE A 479 -15.54 -0.20 -1.20
C PHE A 479 -15.30 1.26 -0.85
N THR A 480 -14.63 1.97 -1.76
CA THR A 480 -14.47 3.43 -1.75
C THR A 480 -15.06 3.98 -3.05
N TYR A 481 -15.86 5.02 -2.91
CA TYR A 481 -16.47 5.72 -4.03
C TYR A 481 -15.91 7.14 -4.08
N ASN A 482 -15.60 7.61 -5.28
CA ASN A 482 -15.17 8.97 -5.54
C ASN A 482 -16.00 9.52 -6.69
N LEU A 483 -16.61 10.69 -6.48
CA LEU A 483 -17.38 11.42 -7.48
C LEU A 483 -16.88 12.86 -7.51
N ASN A 484 -16.32 13.29 -8.64
CA ASN A 484 -15.97 14.67 -8.88
C ASN A 484 -16.94 15.23 -9.94
N PRO A 485 -18.01 15.88 -9.51
CA PRO A 485 -18.97 16.50 -10.43
C PRO A 485 -18.41 17.72 -11.12
N ILE A 486 -17.34 18.33 -10.61
CA ILE A 486 -16.63 19.45 -11.22
C ILE A 486 -15.13 19.11 -11.18
N ASP A 487 -14.56 18.99 -12.35
CA ASP A 487 -13.12 18.85 -12.58
C ASP A 487 -12.79 19.68 -13.80
N PHE A 488 -12.39 20.93 -13.55
CA PHE A 488 -12.09 21.91 -14.56
C PHE A 488 -10.59 22.07 -14.73
N SER A 489 -10.10 22.04 -15.97
CA SER A 489 -8.72 22.32 -16.30
C SER A 489 -8.64 23.29 -17.46
N TYR A 490 -7.80 24.32 -17.32
CA TYR A 490 -7.47 25.29 -18.34
C TYR A 490 -5.99 25.19 -18.65
N ILE A 491 -5.67 24.90 -19.92
CA ILE A 491 -4.32 24.56 -20.36
C ILE A 491 -4.00 25.42 -21.58
N ARG A 492 -2.84 26.08 -21.56
CA ARG A 492 -2.33 26.83 -22.69
C ARG A 492 -0.87 26.50 -22.96
N TYR A 493 -0.44 26.72 -24.16
CA TYR A 493 0.94 26.54 -24.62
C TYR A 493 1.48 27.86 -25.18
N TYR A 494 2.64 28.27 -24.70
CA TYR A 494 3.37 29.46 -25.12
C TYR A 494 4.81 29.11 -25.44
N ASP A 495 5.54 30.04 -26.11
CA ASP A 495 6.98 29.92 -26.36
C ASP A 495 7.36 28.58 -27.00
N ILE A 496 6.56 28.16 -28.00
CA ILE A 496 6.75 26.88 -28.67
C ILE A 496 8.00 26.96 -29.55
N SER A 497 8.99 26.06 -29.31
CA SER A 497 10.21 25.97 -30.11
C SER A 497 9.90 25.56 -31.56
N GLU A 498 10.71 25.98 -32.52
CA GLU A 498 10.57 25.60 -33.93
C GLU A 498 10.60 24.05 -34.07
N ARG A 499 11.49 23.37 -33.35
CA ARG A 499 11.57 21.92 -33.36
C ARG A 499 10.26 21.26 -32.89
N PHE A 500 9.69 21.74 -31.83
CA PHE A 500 8.44 21.20 -31.29
C PHE A 500 7.25 21.59 -32.16
N ASN A 501 7.24 22.80 -32.71
CA ASN A 501 6.23 23.22 -33.66
C ASN A 501 6.21 22.37 -34.95
N ASN A 502 7.38 22.01 -35.47
CA ASN A 502 7.49 21.08 -36.60
C ASN A 502 6.98 19.68 -36.25
N PHE A 503 7.26 19.19 -35.02
CA PHE A 503 6.73 17.93 -34.57
C PHE A 503 5.20 17.93 -34.44
N ILE A 504 4.63 18.91 -33.73
CA ILE A 504 3.16 18.94 -33.52
C ILE A 504 2.41 19.14 -34.86
N ASN A 505 2.99 19.87 -35.82
CA ASN A 505 2.36 20.08 -37.14
C ASN A 505 2.66 18.95 -38.14
N SER A 506 3.48 17.96 -37.80
CA SER A 506 3.79 16.83 -38.67
C SER A 506 2.58 15.94 -38.98
N LYS A 507 1.62 15.86 -38.06
CA LYS A 507 0.37 15.10 -38.16
C LYS A 507 -0.74 15.76 -37.35
N ASN A 508 -1.97 15.71 -37.84
CA ASN A 508 -3.14 16.26 -37.13
C ASN A 508 -3.30 15.64 -35.75
N TYR A 509 -3.00 14.35 -35.58
CA TYR A 509 -3.03 13.65 -34.33
C TYR A 509 -2.18 14.34 -33.22
N TYR A 510 -0.96 14.77 -33.56
CA TYR A 510 -0.10 15.49 -32.63
C TYR A 510 -0.59 16.90 -32.39
N LYS A 511 -0.97 17.60 -33.47
CA LYS A 511 -1.49 18.96 -33.43
C LYS A 511 -2.62 19.10 -32.42
N TYR A 512 -3.67 18.30 -32.57
CA TYR A 512 -4.82 18.33 -31.68
C TYR A 512 -4.51 17.86 -30.24
N SER A 513 -3.44 17.10 -30.03
CA SER A 513 -3.03 16.68 -28.70
C SER A 513 -2.36 17.78 -27.86
N PHE A 514 -1.80 18.81 -28.53
CA PHE A 514 -1.04 19.91 -27.92
C PHE A 514 -1.64 21.29 -28.16
N GLU A 515 -2.89 21.39 -28.59
CA GLU A 515 -3.62 22.66 -28.65
C GLU A 515 -3.99 23.16 -27.24
N ASP A 516 -4.39 24.44 -27.18
CA ASP A 516 -4.99 25.04 -26.00
C ASP A 516 -6.38 24.44 -25.73
N TYR A 517 -6.65 24.02 -24.52
CA TYR A 517 -7.90 23.35 -24.18
C TYR A 517 -8.53 23.84 -22.90
N MET A 518 -9.86 23.77 -22.91
CA MET A 518 -10.64 23.75 -21.67
C MET A 518 -11.27 22.36 -21.47
N LEU A 519 -11.13 21.83 -20.27
CA LEU A 519 -11.71 20.57 -19.85
C LEU A 519 -12.76 20.81 -18.77
N TYR A 520 -13.98 20.35 -19.01
CA TYR A 520 -15.08 20.35 -18.05
C TYR A 520 -15.48 18.92 -17.75
N CYS A 521 -14.72 18.27 -16.89
CA CYS A 521 -14.86 16.85 -16.62
C CYS A 521 -15.81 16.57 -15.46
N ASN A 522 -16.51 15.44 -15.58
CA ASN A 522 -17.23 14.80 -14.50
C ASN A 522 -16.67 13.40 -14.37
N ASN A 523 -16.12 13.01 -13.23
CA ASN A 523 -15.57 11.68 -13.06
C ASN A 523 -16.16 10.94 -11.86
N PHE A 524 -16.31 9.63 -12.02
CA PHE A 524 -16.79 8.73 -10.99
C PHE A 524 -15.88 7.50 -10.95
N SER A 525 -15.47 7.09 -9.76
CA SER A 525 -14.72 5.86 -9.60
C SER A 525 -15.15 5.04 -8.39
N VAL A 526 -15.07 3.73 -8.54
CA VAL A 526 -15.31 2.74 -7.49
C VAL A 526 -14.06 1.92 -7.31
N THR A 527 -13.56 1.85 -6.09
CA THR A 527 -12.40 1.04 -5.73
C THR A 527 -12.80 0.00 -4.70
N TYR A 528 -12.51 -1.25 -4.97
CA TYR A 528 -12.59 -2.36 -4.04
C TYR A 528 -11.19 -2.82 -3.68
N TYR A 529 -10.84 -2.83 -2.37
CA TYR A 529 -9.53 -3.26 -1.89
C TYR A 529 -9.68 -4.00 -0.57
N ASN A 530 -9.52 -5.32 -0.58
CA ASN A 530 -9.86 -6.19 0.56
C ASN A 530 -8.67 -6.60 1.44
N LYS A 531 -7.49 -6.01 1.24
CA LYS A 531 -6.32 -6.27 2.09
C LYS A 531 -6.60 -5.86 3.53
N ARG A 532 -6.38 -6.75 4.49
CA ARG A 532 -6.42 -6.45 5.92
C ARG A 532 -5.00 -6.34 6.48
N ARG A 533 -4.84 -5.47 7.48
CA ARG A 533 -3.52 -5.02 7.96
C ARG A 533 -2.58 -6.12 8.44
N TYR A 534 -3.10 -7.27 8.88
CA TYR A 534 -2.32 -8.37 9.46
C TYR A 534 -2.63 -9.74 8.84
N GLU A 535 -3.35 -9.80 7.73
CA GLU A 535 -3.65 -11.06 7.06
C GLU A 535 -2.62 -11.38 5.97
N THR A 536 -2.06 -12.57 6.03
CA THR A 536 -1.18 -13.16 5.00
C THR A 536 -1.98 -13.96 3.98
N ARG A 537 -3.23 -13.56 3.70
CA ARG A 537 -4.12 -14.21 2.74
C ARG A 537 -4.12 -13.44 1.44
N ASP A 538 -4.57 -14.10 0.39
CA ASP A 538 -4.80 -13.49 -0.90
C ASP A 538 -5.73 -12.29 -0.81
N TYR A 539 -5.44 -11.25 -1.58
CA TYR A 539 -6.24 -10.05 -1.63
C TYR A 539 -6.34 -9.49 -3.04
N GLN A 540 -7.34 -8.65 -3.25
CA GLN A 540 -7.66 -8.08 -4.55
C GLN A 540 -7.79 -6.57 -4.47
N TYR A 541 -7.44 -5.92 -5.57
CA TYR A 541 -7.70 -4.53 -5.85
C TYR A 541 -8.44 -4.45 -7.18
N VAL A 542 -9.58 -3.76 -7.20
CA VAL A 542 -10.34 -3.48 -8.42
C VAL A 542 -10.70 -2.00 -8.43
N ARG A 543 -10.32 -1.29 -9.47
CA ARG A 543 -10.75 0.09 -9.69
C ARG A 543 -11.46 0.17 -11.04
N LEU A 544 -12.67 0.69 -11.00
CA LEU A 544 -13.43 1.08 -12.20
C LEU A 544 -13.59 2.60 -12.16
N ALA A 545 -13.31 3.26 -13.26
CA ALA A 545 -13.47 4.70 -13.39
C ALA A 545 -14.13 5.04 -14.70
N ALA A 546 -14.99 6.04 -14.65
CA ALA A 546 -15.64 6.64 -15.81
C ALA A 546 -15.50 8.16 -15.73
N GLU A 547 -15.11 8.79 -16.80
CA GLU A 547 -14.98 10.24 -16.93
C GLU A 547 -15.70 10.69 -18.20
N THR A 548 -16.41 11.81 -18.12
CA THR A 548 -16.99 12.48 -19.28
C THR A 548 -16.55 13.94 -19.26
N SER A 549 -16.28 14.51 -20.41
CA SER A 549 -15.89 15.92 -20.55
C SER A 549 -16.80 16.66 -21.51
N GLY A 550 -17.03 17.95 -21.24
CA GLY A 550 -17.67 18.90 -22.14
C GLY A 550 -19.18 18.80 -22.30
N ASN A 551 -19.85 17.75 -21.77
CA ASN A 551 -21.27 17.50 -22.00
C ASN A 551 -22.17 18.61 -21.48
N LEU A 552 -21.96 19.06 -20.25
CA LEU A 552 -22.75 20.13 -19.64
C LEU A 552 -22.54 21.45 -20.39
N MET A 553 -21.31 21.72 -20.83
CA MET A 553 -20.99 22.93 -21.57
C MET A 553 -21.58 22.91 -22.99
N TYR A 554 -21.56 21.76 -23.64
CA TYR A 554 -22.18 21.58 -24.95
C TYR A 554 -23.71 21.84 -24.88
N LEU A 555 -24.38 21.28 -23.87
CA LEU A 555 -25.79 21.51 -23.63
C LEU A 555 -26.10 22.99 -23.33
N TYR A 556 -25.25 23.65 -22.54
CA TYR A 556 -25.36 25.08 -22.27
C TYR A 556 -25.25 25.93 -23.54
N CYS A 557 -24.20 25.69 -24.34
CA CYS A 557 -24.01 26.42 -25.61
C CYS A 557 -25.19 26.23 -26.56
N LYS A 558 -25.70 24.99 -26.68
CA LYS A 558 -26.88 24.68 -27.50
C LYS A 558 -28.15 25.35 -26.99
N ALA A 559 -28.36 25.34 -25.68
CA ALA A 559 -29.55 25.94 -25.06
C ALA A 559 -29.56 27.47 -25.13
N THR A 560 -28.38 28.09 -25.07
CA THR A 560 -28.22 29.58 -25.20
C THR A 560 -28.09 30.07 -26.63
N GLY A 561 -28.14 29.19 -27.64
CA GLY A 561 -28.04 29.57 -29.05
C GLY A 561 -26.66 30.13 -29.43
N LYS A 562 -25.58 29.69 -28.70
CA LYS A 562 -24.22 30.14 -28.99
C LYS A 562 -23.80 29.72 -30.40
N GLU A 563 -23.15 30.62 -31.14
CA GLU A 563 -22.62 30.31 -32.46
C GLU A 563 -21.41 29.40 -32.41
N ARG A 564 -21.21 28.60 -33.43
CA ARG A 564 -20.01 27.75 -33.58
C ARG A 564 -18.94 28.54 -34.33
N ASN A 565 -17.67 28.23 -34.02
CA ASN A 565 -16.55 28.83 -34.75
C ASN A 565 -16.46 28.32 -36.19
N GLU A 566 -15.50 28.82 -36.97
CA GLU A 566 -15.26 28.46 -38.37
C GLU A 566 -15.06 26.94 -38.59
N ASN A 567 -14.57 26.24 -37.56
CA ASN A 567 -14.39 24.79 -37.56
C ASN A 567 -15.65 24.01 -37.08
N GLY A 568 -16.78 24.69 -36.91
CA GLY A 568 -18.05 24.09 -36.49
C GLY A 568 -18.10 23.69 -35.00
N LYS A 569 -17.20 24.19 -34.15
CA LYS A 569 -17.08 23.86 -32.74
C LYS A 569 -17.60 24.97 -31.83
N TYR A 570 -18.16 24.60 -30.69
CA TYR A 570 -18.47 25.57 -29.65
C TYR A 570 -17.21 25.95 -28.85
N GLU A 571 -17.12 27.21 -28.50
CA GLU A 571 -16.02 27.77 -27.71
C GLU A 571 -16.53 28.40 -26.42
N THR A 572 -15.71 28.36 -25.38
CA THR A 572 -15.87 29.09 -24.12
C THR A 572 -14.57 29.85 -23.85
N PHE A 573 -14.69 31.15 -23.49
CA PHE A 573 -13.53 32.04 -23.29
C PHE A 573 -12.56 32.03 -24.49
N ASN A 574 -13.11 32.00 -25.71
CA ASN A 574 -12.38 31.96 -26.99
C ASN A 574 -11.47 30.70 -27.16
N LEU A 575 -11.79 29.62 -26.49
CA LEU A 575 -11.11 28.34 -26.68
C LEU A 575 -12.13 27.21 -26.86
N PRO A 576 -11.81 26.23 -27.71
CA PRO A 576 -12.63 25.04 -27.83
C PRO A 576 -12.52 24.21 -26.55
N PHE A 577 -13.60 23.57 -26.12
CA PHE A 577 -13.58 22.63 -25.05
C PHE A 577 -13.60 21.19 -25.54
N ALA A 578 -12.84 20.33 -24.90
CA ALA A 578 -12.79 18.93 -25.26
C ALA A 578 -14.04 18.18 -24.81
N GLN A 579 -14.61 17.36 -25.70
CA GLN A 579 -15.78 16.54 -25.44
C GLN A 579 -15.49 15.07 -25.74
N TYR A 580 -15.44 14.25 -24.67
CA TYR A 580 -15.12 12.82 -24.74
C TYR A 580 -15.75 12.03 -23.59
N ILE A 581 -15.76 10.71 -23.75
CA ILE A 581 -16.03 9.77 -22.69
C ILE A 581 -14.80 8.87 -22.50
N LYS A 582 -14.42 8.62 -21.25
CA LYS A 582 -13.26 7.79 -20.89
C LYS A 582 -13.65 6.77 -19.85
N GLY A 583 -13.24 5.52 -20.06
CA GLY A 583 -13.44 4.42 -19.13
C GLY A 583 -12.12 3.72 -18.80
N GLU A 584 -11.92 3.34 -17.54
CA GLU A 584 -10.75 2.61 -17.04
C GLU A 584 -11.15 1.47 -16.14
N ALA A 585 -10.48 0.33 -16.27
CA ALA A 585 -10.59 -0.80 -15.37
C ALA A 585 -9.18 -1.28 -14.99
N ASP A 586 -8.86 -1.34 -13.70
CA ASP A 586 -7.60 -1.86 -13.16
C ASP A 586 -7.94 -2.97 -12.16
N PHE A 587 -7.64 -4.20 -12.51
CA PHE A 587 -7.79 -5.38 -11.66
C PHE A 587 -6.42 -5.89 -11.24
N ARG A 588 -6.23 -6.12 -9.94
CA ARG A 588 -5.00 -6.70 -9.38
C ARG A 588 -5.35 -7.81 -8.42
N TYR A 589 -4.69 -8.95 -8.59
CA TYR A 589 -4.80 -10.11 -7.71
C TYR A 589 -3.45 -10.42 -7.10
N TYR A 590 -3.40 -10.45 -5.78
CA TYR A 590 -2.21 -10.72 -5.01
C TYR A 590 -2.35 -12.11 -4.39
N ASN A 591 -1.63 -13.08 -4.94
CA ASN A 591 -1.59 -14.46 -4.46
C ASN A 591 -0.41 -14.62 -3.51
N VAL A 592 -0.69 -14.77 -2.23
CA VAL A 592 0.30 -14.88 -1.16
C VAL A 592 0.62 -16.34 -0.90
N LEU A 593 1.68 -16.87 -1.51
CA LEU A 593 2.11 -18.26 -1.32
C LEU A 593 2.73 -18.48 0.06
N SER A 594 3.46 -17.50 0.56
CA SER A 594 4.09 -17.54 1.89
C SER A 594 4.38 -16.11 2.37
N THR A 595 4.86 -15.97 3.59
CA THR A 595 5.35 -14.67 4.12
C THR A 595 6.52 -14.08 3.34
N LYS A 596 7.16 -14.87 2.46
CA LYS A 596 8.37 -14.52 1.70
C LYS A 596 8.17 -14.52 0.20
N THR A 597 7.02 -15.01 -0.31
CA THR A 597 6.79 -15.18 -1.74
C THR A 597 5.35 -14.85 -2.10
N MET A 598 5.19 -14.00 -3.10
CA MET A 598 3.89 -13.55 -3.59
C MET A 598 3.92 -13.40 -5.11
N PHE A 599 2.85 -13.82 -5.77
CA PHE A 599 2.59 -13.49 -7.17
C PHE A 599 1.58 -12.35 -7.26
N VAL A 600 1.84 -11.42 -8.16
CA VAL A 600 0.93 -10.31 -8.45
C VAL A 600 0.55 -10.37 -9.92
N TYR A 601 -0.73 -10.37 -10.17
CA TYR A 601 -1.32 -10.32 -11.51
C TYR A 601 -2.06 -9.00 -11.64
N ARG A 602 -1.84 -8.27 -12.74
CA ARG A 602 -2.56 -7.04 -13.05
C ARG A 602 -3.10 -7.12 -14.47
N VAL A 603 -4.34 -6.67 -14.62
CA VAL A 603 -4.98 -6.43 -15.91
C VAL A 603 -5.49 -5.00 -15.91
N PHE A 604 -5.03 -4.21 -16.85
CA PHE A 604 -5.49 -2.85 -17.05
C PHE A 604 -6.09 -2.69 -18.44
N GLY A 605 -7.26 -2.07 -18.52
CA GLY A 605 -7.90 -1.67 -19.76
C GLY A 605 -8.40 -0.24 -19.65
N GLY A 606 -8.16 0.55 -20.68
CA GLY A 606 -8.65 1.92 -20.77
C GLY A 606 -9.07 2.26 -22.20
N ILE A 607 -10.14 3.01 -22.32
CA ILE A 607 -10.66 3.53 -23.60
C ILE A 607 -11.12 4.97 -23.43
N SER A 608 -10.82 5.82 -24.40
CA SER A 608 -11.30 7.19 -24.47
C SER A 608 -11.79 7.50 -25.88
N ILE A 609 -12.99 8.04 -26.00
CA ILE A 609 -13.68 8.24 -27.27
C ILE A 609 -14.07 9.72 -27.39
N PRO A 610 -13.48 10.48 -28.32
CA PRO A 610 -13.91 11.83 -28.63
C PRO A 610 -15.24 11.80 -29.42
N TYR A 611 -16.08 12.80 -29.26
CA TYR A 611 -17.33 12.96 -30.01
C TYR A 611 -17.82 14.41 -30.00
N LEU A 612 -18.78 14.74 -30.89
CA LEU A 612 -19.43 16.05 -31.02
C LEU A 612 -18.40 17.20 -31.15
N ASN A 613 -18.17 17.96 -30.06
CA ASN A 613 -17.26 19.11 -30.11
C ASN A 613 -15.80 18.71 -30.36
N SER A 614 -15.43 17.48 -30.05
CA SER A 614 -14.09 16.92 -30.31
C SER A 614 -14.06 15.90 -31.47
N ASP A 615 -15.17 15.75 -32.19
CA ASP A 615 -15.21 14.87 -33.35
C ASP A 615 -14.22 15.35 -34.42
N GLY A 616 -13.32 14.45 -34.89
CA GLY A 616 -12.23 14.76 -35.81
C GLY A 616 -11.04 15.55 -35.20
N LEU A 617 -11.10 15.97 -33.91
CA LEU A 617 -10.01 16.72 -33.27
C LEU A 617 -9.19 15.85 -32.27
N GLY A 618 -9.75 14.74 -31.78
CA GLY A 618 -9.09 13.90 -30.77
C GLY A 618 -9.25 14.42 -29.36
N ILE A 619 -8.40 13.90 -28.45
CA ILE A 619 -8.42 14.14 -27.00
C ILE A 619 -7.11 14.83 -26.59
N PRO A 620 -7.14 15.78 -25.63
CA PRO A 620 -5.93 16.41 -25.11
C PRO A 620 -4.90 15.42 -24.59
N SER A 621 -3.60 15.72 -24.79
CA SER A 621 -2.47 14.86 -24.40
C SER A 621 -2.48 14.43 -22.94
N LEU A 622 -2.94 15.29 -22.03
CA LEU A 622 -3.03 14.99 -20.59
C LEU A 622 -4.09 13.93 -20.24
N LYS A 623 -5.05 13.69 -21.12
CA LYS A 623 -6.14 12.71 -20.91
C LYS A 623 -5.97 11.43 -21.73
N LYS A 624 -5.02 11.39 -22.68
CA LYS A 624 -4.66 10.20 -23.43
C LYS A 624 -3.89 9.18 -22.58
N PHE A 625 -3.90 7.95 -23.02
CA PHE A 625 -3.09 6.87 -22.41
C PHE A 625 -1.69 6.85 -22.99
N TYR A 626 -0.74 6.35 -22.21
CA TYR A 626 0.61 6.03 -22.67
C TYR A 626 1.06 4.68 -22.10
N ALA A 627 2.05 4.06 -22.72
CA ALA A 627 2.69 2.84 -22.24
C ALA A 627 4.20 3.03 -22.14
N GLY A 628 4.84 2.16 -21.32
CA GLY A 628 6.24 2.29 -20.95
C GLY A 628 6.46 2.91 -19.56
N GLY A 629 7.68 2.75 -19.05
CA GLY A 629 8.11 3.25 -17.76
C GLY A 629 7.89 2.32 -16.59
N ALA A 630 8.34 2.75 -15.43
CA ALA A 630 8.51 1.95 -14.21
C ALA A 630 7.22 1.29 -13.66
N ASN A 631 6.03 1.82 -13.97
CA ASN A 631 4.74 1.35 -13.45
C ASN A 631 3.82 0.77 -14.54
N SER A 632 4.36 0.53 -15.74
CA SER A 632 3.65 0.08 -16.92
C SER A 632 4.46 -1.02 -17.62
N MET A 633 4.85 -0.85 -18.87
CA MET A 633 5.69 -1.76 -19.67
C MET A 633 7.17 -1.45 -19.40
N ARG A 634 7.78 -2.10 -18.42
CA ARG A 634 9.11 -1.76 -17.87
C ARG A 634 10.28 -1.92 -18.82
N ALA A 635 10.12 -2.67 -19.90
CA ALA A 635 11.16 -2.81 -20.93
C ALA A 635 11.27 -1.60 -21.88
N TRP A 636 10.32 -0.67 -21.82
CA TRP A 636 10.28 0.59 -22.61
C TRP A 636 10.38 1.80 -21.69
N GLU A 637 11.01 2.85 -22.18
CA GLU A 637 10.94 4.16 -21.53
C GLU A 637 9.49 4.67 -21.49
N SER A 638 9.20 5.63 -20.61
CA SER A 638 7.87 6.21 -20.53
C SER A 638 7.47 6.84 -21.85
N ARG A 639 6.26 6.56 -22.33
CA ARG A 639 5.70 7.04 -23.61
C ARG A 639 6.44 6.59 -24.88
N SER A 640 7.41 5.67 -24.77
CA SER A 640 8.19 5.22 -25.92
C SER A 640 7.63 3.97 -26.62
N LEU A 641 6.63 3.31 -26.05
CA LEU A 641 5.93 2.22 -26.73
C LEU A 641 4.87 2.80 -27.67
N GLY A 642 4.99 2.47 -28.96
CA GLY A 642 4.24 3.08 -30.05
C GLY A 642 2.77 2.69 -30.12
N LEU A 643 2.06 3.31 -31.07
CA LEU A 643 0.65 3.08 -31.34
C LEU A 643 0.46 1.82 -32.21
N GLY A 644 -0.20 0.79 -31.66
CA GLY A 644 -0.44 -0.45 -32.42
C GLY A 644 0.85 -1.01 -33.01
N SER A 645 0.81 -1.34 -34.29
CA SER A 645 1.96 -1.77 -35.11
C SER A 645 2.57 -0.62 -35.96
N ASN A 646 2.19 0.64 -35.71
CA ASN A 646 2.69 1.81 -36.44
C ASN A 646 4.18 2.02 -36.15
N ILE A 647 4.95 2.25 -37.22
CA ILE A 647 6.36 2.65 -37.19
C ILE A 647 6.45 4.10 -37.66
N ASP A 648 6.40 5.03 -36.71
CA ASP A 648 6.59 6.44 -37.02
C ASP A 648 8.07 6.83 -36.94
N THR A 649 8.73 6.80 -38.10
CA THR A 649 10.16 7.21 -38.21
C THR A 649 10.33 8.74 -38.14
N THR A 650 9.26 9.52 -38.24
CA THR A 650 9.29 11.00 -38.18
C THR A 650 9.19 11.50 -36.71
N ASN A 651 8.73 10.65 -35.78
CA ASN A 651 8.61 11.00 -34.39
C ASN A 651 9.98 10.96 -33.68
N SER A 652 10.77 12.01 -33.85
CA SER A 652 12.09 12.16 -33.20
C SER A 652 12.04 12.22 -31.69
N PHE A 653 10.87 12.57 -31.10
CA PHE A 653 10.66 12.66 -29.66
C PHE A 653 10.32 11.30 -29.03
N LYS A 654 9.97 10.27 -29.83
CA LYS A 654 9.48 8.97 -29.33
C LYS A 654 8.38 9.13 -28.28
N TYR A 655 7.43 10.03 -28.56
CA TYR A 655 6.38 10.41 -27.63
C TYR A 655 5.04 9.92 -28.15
N TYR A 656 4.60 8.75 -27.66
CA TYR A 656 3.39 8.10 -28.12
C TYR A 656 2.27 8.19 -27.06
N LEU A 657 1.09 8.58 -27.52
CA LEU A 657 -0.13 8.70 -26.73
C LEU A 657 -1.25 7.95 -27.44
N GLY A 658 -2.05 7.17 -26.74
CA GLY A 658 -3.14 6.37 -27.32
C GLY A 658 -4.49 6.72 -26.71
N ASP A 659 -5.54 6.35 -27.42
CA ASP A 659 -6.92 6.48 -26.97
C ASP A 659 -7.42 5.19 -26.33
N ILE A 660 -6.78 4.07 -26.64
CA ILE A 660 -7.04 2.74 -26.06
C ILE A 660 -5.73 2.20 -25.48
N LYS A 661 -5.80 1.54 -24.32
CA LYS A 661 -4.67 0.92 -23.65
C LYS A 661 -5.08 -0.43 -23.08
N LEU A 662 -4.25 -1.46 -23.31
CA LEU A 662 -4.36 -2.76 -22.67
C LEU A 662 -3.01 -3.16 -22.10
N GLU A 663 -2.98 -3.57 -20.85
CA GLU A 663 -1.79 -4.08 -20.16
C GLU A 663 -2.11 -5.31 -19.31
N PHE A 664 -1.19 -6.27 -19.35
CA PHE A 664 -1.18 -7.47 -18.53
C PHE A 664 0.20 -7.60 -17.89
N ASN A 665 0.26 -7.59 -16.57
CA ASN A 665 1.51 -7.68 -15.84
C ASN A 665 1.46 -8.88 -14.90
N VAL A 666 2.53 -9.65 -14.87
CA VAL A 666 2.73 -10.73 -13.90
C VAL A 666 4.06 -10.53 -13.22
N GLU A 667 4.07 -10.49 -11.90
CA GLU A 667 5.28 -10.30 -11.11
C GLU A 667 5.35 -11.32 -9.97
N SER A 668 6.44 -12.08 -9.92
CA SER A 668 6.80 -12.91 -8.77
C SER A 668 7.73 -12.13 -7.86
N ARG A 669 7.32 -11.90 -6.62
CA ARG A 669 8.11 -11.24 -5.58
C ARG A 669 8.58 -12.26 -4.57
N PHE A 670 9.84 -12.24 -4.22
CA PHE A 670 10.42 -13.23 -3.30
C PHE A 670 11.55 -12.60 -2.47
N HIS A 671 11.64 -13.06 -1.23
CA HIS A 671 12.69 -12.59 -0.33
C HIS A 671 14.04 -13.19 -0.73
N LEU A 672 15.05 -12.34 -0.92
CA LEU A 672 16.42 -12.75 -1.19
C LEU A 672 17.21 -12.84 0.11
N ILE A 673 17.51 -11.71 0.72
CA ILE A 673 18.34 -11.66 1.93
C ILE A 673 18.19 -10.31 2.67
N GLY A 674 18.03 -10.38 4.00
CA GLY A 674 18.00 -9.19 4.85
C GLY A 674 16.85 -8.25 4.52
N PHE A 675 17.13 -7.10 3.97
CA PHE A 675 16.18 -6.08 3.52
C PHE A 675 16.02 -6.06 1.99
N VAL A 676 16.59 -7.06 1.29
CA VAL A 676 16.57 -7.14 -0.18
C VAL A 676 15.62 -8.23 -0.63
N ASP A 677 14.62 -7.83 -1.42
CA ASP A 677 13.69 -8.71 -2.11
C ASP A 677 14.00 -8.71 -3.61
N GLY A 678 13.75 -9.83 -4.26
CA GLY A 678 13.82 -9.98 -5.70
C GLY A 678 12.45 -9.97 -6.35
N ALA A 679 12.41 -9.56 -7.60
CA ALA A 679 11.24 -9.71 -8.43
C ALA A 679 11.62 -10.18 -9.84
N VAL A 680 10.82 -11.05 -10.41
CA VAL A 680 10.85 -11.41 -11.83
C VAL A 680 9.50 -11.06 -12.41
N PHE A 681 9.49 -10.46 -13.59
CA PHE A 681 8.26 -9.96 -14.17
C PHE A 681 8.16 -10.19 -15.68
N VAL A 682 6.92 -10.23 -16.15
CA VAL A 682 6.53 -10.21 -17.55
C VAL A 682 5.45 -9.14 -17.71
N ASP A 683 5.67 -8.21 -18.62
CA ASP A 683 4.76 -7.14 -18.98
C ASP A 683 4.34 -7.32 -20.45
N VAL A 684 3.03 -7.31 -20.71
CA VAL A 684 2.43 -7.47 -22.05
C VAL A 684 1.43 -6.36 -22.24
N GLY A 685 1.50 -5.64 -23.35
CA GLY A 685 0.52 -4.57 -23.60
C GLY A 685 0.86 -3.70 -24.80
N ASN A 686 -0.01 -2.76 -25.08
CA ASN A 686 0.17 -1.71 -26.07
C ASN A 686 -0.87 -0.59 -25.87
N ILE A 687 -0.73 0.47 -26.67
CA ILE A 687 -1.71 1.54 -26.85
C ILE A 687 -2.09 1.63 -28.33
N TRP A 688 -3.29 2.12 -28.60
CA TRP A 688 -3.82 2.30 -29.96
C TRP A 688 -4.57 3.64 -30.05
N SER A 689 -4.71 4.15 -31.27
CA SER A 689 -5.60 5.26 -31.58
C SER A 689 -7.02 4.76 -31.86
N PHE A 690 -7.98 5.68 -31.78
CA PHE A 690 -9.38 5.44 -32.11
C PHE A 690 -9.72 6.19 -33.39
N GLY A 691 -9.62 5.49 -34.56
CA GLY A 691 -10.06 5.99 -35.85
C GLY A 691 -9.19 7.12 -36.42
N ASP A 692 -7.89 6.91 -36.57
CA ASP A 692 -6.99 7.89 -37.20
C ASP A 692 -6.37 7.28 -38.46
N ASP A 693 -6.87 7.69 -39.65
CA ASP A 693 -6.41 7.22 -40.95
C ASP A 693 -4.98 7.68 -41.31
N GLU A 694 -4.43 8.67 -40.59
CA GLU A 694 -3.08 9.20 -40.87
C GLU A 694 -1.95 8.31 -40.34
N LEU A 695 -2.27 7.40 -39.36
CA LEU A 695 -1.30 6.55 -38.69
C LEU A 695 -1.53 5.07 -39.03
N ASN A 696 -1.04 4.61 -40.17
CA ASN A 696 -1.18 3.20 -40.59
C ASN A 696 -0.74 2.23 -39.51
N GLY A 697 -1.62 1.30 -39.12
CA GLY A 697 -1.35 0.30 -38.09
C GLY A 697 -1.50 0.80 -36.65
N ALA A 698 -1.95 2.04 -36.42
CA ALA A 698 -2.19 2.59 -35.08
C ALA A 698 -3.58 2.25 -34.54
N GLU A 699 -4.53 1.86 -35.40
CA GLU A 699 -5.91 1.60 -35.00
C GLU A 699 -6.10 0.31 -34.20
N PHE A 700 -7.07 0.37 -33.28
CA PHE A 700 -7.47 -0.82 -32.51
C PHE A 700 -8.46 -1.67 -33.28
N HIS A 701 -8.08 -2.93 -33.55
CA HIS A 701 -8.95 -3.92 -34.16
C HIS A 701 -9.16 -5.12 -33.24
N LEU A 702 -10.39 -5.32 -32.77
CA LEU A 702 -10.72 -6.39 -31.82
C LEU A 702 -10.30 -7.80 -32.30
N ARG A 703 -10.27 -8.04 -33.61
CA ARG A 703 -9.84 -9.34 -34.19
C ARG A 703 -8.33 -9.55 -34.20
N ASN A 704 -7.54 -8.48 -34.20
CA ASN A 704 -6.09 -8.52 -34.47
C ASN A 704 -5.22 -7.88 -33.37
N PHE A 705 -5.80 -7.20 -32.37
CA PHE A 705 -5.04 -6.48 -31.33
C PHE A 705 -3.92 -7.30 -30.67
N TYR A 706 -4.10 -8.63 -30.56
CA TYR A 706 -3.11 -9.52 -29.97
C TYR A 706 -1.82 -9.63 -30.80
N LYS A 707 -1.87 -9.28 -32.10
CA LYS A 707 -0.70 -9.24 -32.97
C LYS A 707 0.20 -8.04 -32.70
N ASP A 708 -0.38 -6.95 -32.17
CA ASP A 708 0.31 -5.71 -31.87
C ASP A 708 0.78 -5.62 -30.42
N LEU A 709 0.56 -6.68 -29.63
CA LEU A 709 1.01 -6.70 -28.23
C LEU A 709 2.53 -6.79 -28.16
N ALA A 710 3.15 -5.83 -27.47
CA ALA A 710 4.54 -5.88 -27.08
C ALA A 710 4.73 -6.74 -25.83
N VAL A 711 5.87 -7.41 -25.71
CA VAL A 711 6.19 -8.26 -24.56
C VAL A 711 7.57 -7.91 -24.04
N GLY A 712 7.65 -7.59 -22.76
CA GLY A 712 8.88 -7.36 -22.02
C GLY A 712 8.98 -8.30 -20.82
N THR A 713 10.19 -8.60 -20.43
CA THR A 713 10.47 -9.35 -19.18
C THR A 713 11.63 -8.70 -18.45
N GLY A 714 11.85 -9.08 -17.21
CA GLY A 714 12.96 -8.53 -16.48
C GLY A 714 13.09 -9.05 -15.06
N PHE A 715 14.12 -8.54 -14.42
CA PHE A 715 14.44 -8.80 -13.04
C PHE A 715 14.55 -7.47 -12.27
N GLY A 716 14.09 -7.47 -11.02
CA GLY A 716 14.15 -6.30 -10.16
C GLY A 716 14.64 -6.61 -8.76
N LEU A 717 15.30 -5.63 -8.18
CA LEU A 717 15.68 -5.60 -6.77
C LEU A 717 14.79 -4.60 -6.01
N ARG A 718 14.41 -4.98 -4.80
CA ARG A 718 13.62 -4.19 -3.87
C ARG A 718 14.39 -4.07 -2.57
N PHE A 719 14.71 -2.86 -2.16
CA PHE A 719 15.37 -2.58 -0.89
C PHE A 719 14.31 -2.07 0.08
N ASP A 720 13.82 -2.98 0.93
CA ASP A 720 12.78 -2.68 1.92
C ASP A 720 13.39 -2.22 3.24
N PHE A 721 13.36 -0.92 3.47
CA PHE A 721 13.82 -0.29 4.71
C PHE A 721 12.70 -0.17 5.76
N SER A 722 11.54 -0.81 5.56
CA SER A 722 10.30 -0.74 6.37
C SER A 722 9.52 0.57 6.24
N PHE A 723 10.19 1.71 6.16
CA PHE A 723 9.58 3.02 5.92
C PHE A 723 9.63 3.45 4.45
N LEU A 724 10.51 2.86 3.67
CA LEU A 724 10.76 3.14 2.26
C LEU A 724 11.15 1.87 1.52
N ILE A 725 10.58 1.64 0.35
CA ILE A 725 11.02 0.59 -0.57
C ILE A 725 11.65 1.27 -1.78
N LEU A 726 12.96 1.11 -1.96
CA LEU A 726 13.65 1.52 -3.17
C LEU A 726 13.65 0.37 -4.16
N ARG A 727 13.26 0.64 -5.38
CA ARG A 727 13.13 -0.35 -6.46
C ARG A 727 14.10 -0.06 -7.60
N CYS A 728 14.70 -1.12 -8.13
CA CYS A 728 15.56 -1.08 -9.31
C CYS A 728 15.17 -2.23 -10.24
N ASP A 729 14.54 -1.93 -11.38
CA ASP A 729 14.04 -2.91 -12.35
C ASP A 729 14.82 -2.80 -13.65
N LEU A 730 15.44 -3.90 -14.10
CA LEU A 730 16.04 -4.04 -15.42
C LEU A 730 15.06 -4.82 -16.31
N GLY A 731 14.44 -4.12 -17.25
CA GLY A 731 13.56 -4.68 -18.27
C GLY A 731 14.28 -4.97 -19.56
N THR A 732 13.86 -5.99 -20.28
CA THR A 732 14.35 -6.30 -21.63
C THR A 732 13.17 -6.62 -22.54
N LYS A 733 13.26 -6.12 -23.76
CA LYS A 733 12.25 -6.36 -24.79
C LYS A 733 12.40 -7.79 -25.34
N VAL A 734 11.28 -8.50 -25.39
CA VAL A 734 11.19 -9.87 -25.95
C VAL A 734 10.51 -9.83 -27.31
N ARG A 735 9.44 -9.05 -27.41
CA ARG A 735 8.62 -8.90 -28.62
C ARG A 735 8.24 -7.42 -28.81
N GLU A 736 8.50 -6.89 -30.00
CA GLU A 736 8.02 -5.57 -30.43
C GLU A 736 6.59 -5.63 -30.97
N ALA A 737 5.91 -4.50 -30.95
CA ALA A 737 4.57 -4.34 -31.51
C ALA A 737 4.55 -4.44 -33.05
N PHE A 738 5.68 -4.21 -33.70
CA PHE A 738 5.87 -4.20 -35.16
C PHE A 738 6.94 -5.23 -35.57
N PRO A 739 6.95 -5.65 -36.84
CA PRO A 739 7.99 -6.57 -37.35
C PRO A 739 9.38 -5.92 -37.28
N ILE A 740 10.39 -6.71 -36.91
CA ILE A 740 11.78 -6.27 -36.87
C ILE A 740 12.29 -6.10 -38.31
N GLU A 741 13.05 -5.05 -38.57
CA GLU A 741 13.68 -4.80 -39.85
C GLU A 741 14.37 -6.06 -40.41
N ASN A 742 14.18 -6.31 -41.71
CA ASN A 742 14.72 -7.46 -42.43
C ASN A 742 14.23 -8.84 -41.96
N THR A 743 13.20 -8.88 -41.09
CA THR A 743 12.56 -10.11 -40.67
C THR A 743 11.05 -9.92 -40.63
N ASN A 744 10.27 -10.98 -40.87
CA ASN A 744 8.82 -10.95 -40.67
C ASN A 744 8.44 -11.28 -39.20
N SER A 745 9.40 -11.30 -38.30
CA SER A 745 9.23 -11.68 -36.90
C SER A 745 9.11 -10.45 -36.00
N HIS A 746 8.20 -10.50 -35.05
CA HIS A 746 8.08 -9.54 -33.96
C HIS A 746 8.98 -9.89 -32.76
N ILE A 747 9.53 -11.12 -32.72
CA ILE A 747 10.31 -11.64 -31.59
C ILE A 747 11.77 -11.20 -31.77
N ILE A 748 12.33 -10.51 -30.76
CA ILE A 748 13.71 -10.04 -30.75
C ILE A 748 14.67 -11.20 -30.43
N TRP A 749 14.34 -11.97 -29.38
CA TRP A 749 15.22 -13.02 -28.89
C TRP A 749 15.35 -14.16 -29.92
N GLY A 750 16.58 -14.40 -30.34
CA GLY A 750 16.91 -15.42 -31.34
C GLY A 750 16.84 -14.95 -32.80
N ASN A 751 16.22 -13.80 -33.12
CA ASN A 751 16.12 -13.29 -34.50
C ASN A 751 17.13 -12.17 -34.82
N ARG A 752 17.58 -11.44 -33.78
CA ARG A 752 18.69 -10.47 -33.92
C ARG A 752 19.52 -10.41 -32.63
N LYS A 753 20.71 -9.82 -32.70
CA LYS A 753 21.53 -9.55 -31.52
C LYS A 753 20.88 -8.46 -30.68
N LEU A 754 20.87 -8.65 -29.35
CA LEU A 754 20.41 -7.65 -28.40
C LEU A 754 21.32 -6.44 -28.41
N THR A 755 20.74 -5.25 -28.47
CA THR A 755 21.41 -3.94 -28.38
C THR A 755 21.15 -3.30 -27.01
N ALA A 756 21.79 -2.18 -26.73
CA ALA A 756 21.55 -1.43 -25.51
C ALA A 756 20.11 -0.93 -25.40
N ASP A 757 19.48 -0.61 -26.55
CA ASP A 757 18.11 -0.10 -26.66
C ASP A 757 17.04 -1.16 -26.34
N ASP A 758 17.44 -2.44 -26.24
CA ASP A 758 16.55 -3.52 -25.84
C ASP A 758 16.43 -3.66 -24.31
N PHE A 759 17.23 -2.88 -23.58
CA PHE A 759 17.23 -2.88 -22.12
C PHE A 759 16.83 -1.51 -21.59
N ASN A 760 15.98 -1.52 -20.58
CA ASN A 760 15.57 -0.31 -19.87
C ASN A 760 15.73 -0.49 -18.37
N LEU A 761 16.43 0.45 -17.72
CA LEU A 761 16.65 0.47 -16.27
C LEU A 761 15.70 1.48 -15.64
N ASN A 762 14.80 0.99 -14.79
CA ASN A 762 13.89 1.81 -14.02
C ASN A 762 14.27 1.85 -12.55
N ILE A 763 14.36 3.04 -12.00
CA ILE A 763 14.50 3.28 -10.56
C ILE A 763 13.20 3.88 -10.07
N GLY A 764 12.71 3.41 -8.92
CA GLY A 764 11.44 3.90 -8.39
C GLY A 764 11.31 3.68 -6.89
N ILE A 765 10.33 4.33 -6.30
CA ILE A 765 9.95 4.20 -4.90
C ILE A 765 8.63 3.45 -4.80
N GLY A 766 8.58 2.45 -3.92
CA GLY A 766 7.42 1.58 -3.75
C GLY A 766 7.34 0.45 -4.78
N TYR A 767 6.21 -0.28 -4.77
CA TYR A 767 5.91 -1.32 -5.76
C TYR A 767 5.30 -0.71 -7.03
N PRO A 768 5.44 -1.35 -8.21
CA PRO A 768 4.92 -0.80 -9.47
C PRO A 768 3.39 -0.80 -9.51
N PHE A 769 2.76 -1.70 -8.78
CA PHE A 769 1.32 -1.83 -8.64
C PHE A 769 0.94 -2.62 -7.39
#